data_4d9666b14152bd2d93bcf6d1dea5bdb9
#
_entry.id   4d9666b14152bd2d93bcf6d1dea5bdb9
#
_cell.length_a   1.000
_cell.length_b   1.000
_cell.length_c   1.000
_cell.angle_alpha   90.00
_cell.angle_beta   90.00
_cell.angle_gamma   90.00
#
_symmetry.space_group_name_H-M   'P 1'
#
loop_
_entity.id
_entity.type
_entity.pdbx_description
1 polymer ?
#
loop_
_entity_poly.entity_id
_entity_poly.type
_entity_poly.pdbx_seq_one_letter_code
_entity_poly.pdbx_strand_id
1 'polypeptide(L)'
;MSDTARLSVDIGGTFTDVALDVGGRMFTNKVLTTPQAPEEGVMAGVRAVLPEAGITAADLAFIVHGTTLATNTIIERKGAHTALIATDGFRDAVEMGYEHRFDQYDINIEKPAPLVPRYLRLPVRERCNATGEILLPLVEDDVRALVPILREQQIESVAITLIHAYANDKHERRVAEILQAELPELWITLSSEVCPEIREYERTSTACANAYVQPLMASYLADLDARLRAEGAQCPLFMMTSGGGLTTVETARRHPIRLVESGPAGGAILAGRIALECGLDKVLSYDMGGTTAKICLIDEGRPQTSRTFEVDRQYRFTKGSGLPLRIPVIEMVEIGAGGGSIAQVDNLGRIQVGPESAGSEPGPACYGQGGTGATVTDADVALGRISPDGFAGGSVQLSPELSQAALDKAIAQKLNLDGPLAAFAVSEMVEENMSNAARVHAVEQGKELAARTLIAFGGAAPLHACRMAEKLGMDRVIIPTGAGVGSAIGFLAAPVSYDVVRSRYSRLAHFEPEGLNKMFTEMHDEAQAIVASGAPGAALEERRIAYMRYIGQGHEIVVEVPARALVEADGAVLRAAYDEAYEALFGREIASMEVEILTWALSVSTIAPPPPRQTDIPEAAAASASGERKLFDADLTDFVMAPVYQRDDLTPGMTVQGPA
;
A
#
# COMPACT_ATOMS: atom_id res chain seq x y z
N MET A 1 14.79 5.63 -31.40
CA MET A 1 13.92 4.88 -30.50
C MET A 1 12.57 5.54 -30.64
N SER A 2 11.50 4.83 -30.96
CA SER A 2 10.17 5.43 -30.96
C SER A 2 9.90 5.91 -29.53
N ASP A 3 9.53 7.17 -29.38
CA ASP A 3 9.14 7.75 -28.09
C ASP A 3 7.91 6.99 -27.57
N THR A 4 8.15 5.98 -26.74
CA THR A 4 7.06 5.18 -26.17
C THR A 4 6.36 5.99 -25.09
N ALA A 5 5.11 6.37 -25.36
CA ALA A 5 4.29 7.07 -24.36
C ALA A 5 3.73 6.08 -23.34
N ARG A 6 3.88 6.38 -22.04
CA ARG A 6 3.43 5.54 -20.91
C ARG A 6 2.63 6.36 -19.95
N LEU A 7 1.41 5.91 -19.64
CA LEU A 7 0.48 6.63 -18.78
C LEU A 7 0.28 5.90 -17.46
N SER A 8 0.20 6.61 -16.36
CA SER A 8 -0.22 6.08 -15.07
C SER A 8 -1.24 6.97 -14.38
N VAL A 9 -2.15 6.34 -13.64
CA VAL A 9 -3.18 7.02 -12.87
C VAL A 9 -3.30 6.40 -11.50
N ASP A 10 -3.21 7.20 -10.45
CA ASP A 10 -3.41 6.79 -9.05
C ASP A 10 -4.64 7.49 -8.48
N ILE A 11 -5.65 6.72 -8.10
CA ILE A 11 -6.83 7.24 -7.39
C ILE A 11 -6.56 7.21 -5.90
N GLY A 12 -6.35 8.39 -5.32
CA GLY A 12 -6.32 8.58 -3.87
C GLY A 12 -7.69 8.98 -3.30
N GLY A 13 -7.79 9.08 -1.98
CA GLY A 13 -9.04 9.48 -1.30
C GLY A 13 -9.48 10.92 -1.57
N THR A 14 -8.55 11.83 -1.92
CA THR A 14 -8.83 13.25 -2.15
C THR A 14 -8.56 13.67 -3.60
N PHE A 15 -7.47 13.19 -4.17
CA PHE A 15 -7.03 13.53 -5.53
C PHE A 15 -6.76 12.28 -6.35
N THR A 16 -6.99 12.39 -7.65
CA THR A 16 -6.54 11.46 -8.67
C THR A 16 -5.32 12.07 -9.35
N ASP A 17 -4.20 11.35 -9.26
CA ASP A 17 -2.90 11.76 -9.77
C ASP A 17 -2.64 11.09 -11.12
N VAL A 18 -2.20 11.85 -12.11
CA VAL A 18 -1.90 11.37 -13.46
C VAL A 18 -0.47 11.72 -13.82
N ALA A 19 0.29 10.75 -14.34
CA ALA A 19 1.62 10.96 -14.88
C ALA A 19 1.73 10.30 -16.27
N LEU A 20 2.25 11.05 -17.23
CA LEU A 20 2.49 10.63 -18.60
C LEU A 20 3.97 10.86 -18.94
N ASP A 21 4.66 9.78 -19.29
CA ASP A 21 6.03 9.83 -19.78
C ASP A 21 6.05 9.67 -21.30
N VAL A 22 6.62 10.63 -22.01
CA VAL A 22 6.83 10.58 -23.45
C VAL A 22 8.32 10.77 -23.74
N GLY A 23 9.02 9.68 -24.02
CA GLY A 23 10.44 9.72 -24.34
C GLY A 23 11.33 10.27 -23.23
N GLY A 24 10.95 10.14 -21.96
CA GLY A 24 11.66 10.68 -20.80
C GLY A 24 11.20 12.08 -20.36
N ARG A 25 10.28 12.71 -21.10
CA ARG A 25 9.63 13.95 -20.67
C ARG A 25 8.36 13.62 -19.91
N MET A 26 8.26 14.10 -18.67
CA MET A 26 7.13 13.86 -17.78
C MET A 26 6.09 14.98 -17.86
N PHE A 27 4.83 14.61 -18.05
CA PHE A 27 3.67 15.48 -17.94
C PHE A 27 2.82 14.98 -16.78
N THR A 28 2.32 15.86 -15.94
CA THR A 28 1.58 15.48 -14.75
C THR A 28 0.32 16.31 -14.60
N ASN A 29 -0.73 15.68 -14.11
CA ASN A 29 -1.98 16.35 -13.79
C ASN A 29 -2.53 15.83 -12.46
N LYS A 30 -3.27 16.69 -11.75
CA LYS A 30 -3.89 16.35 -10.47
C LYS A 30 -5.31 16.88 -10.46
N VAL A 31 -6.29 15.98 -10.35
CA VAL A 31 -7.71 16.31 -10.32
C VAL A 31 -8.35 15.85 -9.03
N LEU A 32 -9.42 16.49 -8.59
CA LEU A 32 -10.18 16.03 -7.43
C LEU A 32 -10.81 14.66 -7.74
N THR A 33 -10.71 13.74 -6.80
CA THR A 33 -11.38 12.44 -6.91
C THR A 33 -12.89 12.61 -6.83
N THR A 34 -13.61 11.92 -7.71
CA THR A 34 -15.07 11.81 -7.70
C THR A 34 -15.49 10.51 -7.01
N PRO A 35 -15.81 10.51 -5.70
CA PRO A 35 -16.02 9.28 -4.94
C PRO A 35 -17.13 8.37 -5.46
N GLN A 36 -18.17 8.97 -6.09
CA GLN A 36 -19.32 8.23 -6.62
C GLN A 36 -19.10 7.67 -8.04
N ALA A 37 -18.11 8.19 -8.77
CA ALA A 37 -17.74 7.78 -10.13
C ALA A 37 -16.24 7.95 -10.34
N PRO A 38 -15.41 7.11 -9.68
CA PRO A 38 -13.94 7.27 -9.70
C PRO A 38 -13.36 7.24 -11.11
N GLU A 39 -13.96 6.50 -12.03
CA GLU A 39 -13.58 6.42 -13.44
C GLU A 39 -13.69 7.77 -14.17
N GLU A 40 -14.60 8.66 -13.76
CA GLU A 40 -14.70 10.01 -14.34
C GLU A 40 -13.50 10.87 -13.99
N GLY A 41 -12.99 10.77 -12.76
CA GLY A 41 -11.75 11.42 -12.35
C GLY A 41 -10.55 10.94 -13.17
N VAL A 42 -10.45 9.62 -13.39
CA VAL A 42 -9.43 9.03 -14.27
C VAL A 42 -9.51 9.61 -15.68
N MET A 43 -10.71 9.55 -16.28
CA MET A 43 -10.90 10.03 -17.67
C MET A 43 -10.66 11.53 -17.79
N ALA A 44 -11.04 12.34 -16.80
CA ALA A 44 -10.75 13.77 -16.77
C ALA A 44 -9.24 14.05 -16.77
N GLY A 45 -8.48 13.35 -15.91
CA GLY A 45 -7.03 13.48 -15.86
C GLY A 45 -6.33 13.02 -17.14
N VAL A 46 -6.77 11.90 -17.73
CA VAL A 46 -6.25 11.40 -19.02
C VAL A 46 -6.49 12.41 -20.14
N ARG A 47 -7.70 12.94 -20.26
CA ARG A 47 -8.06 13.94 -21.27
C ARG A 47 -7.32 15.26 -21.11
N ALA A 48 -6.89 15.60 -19.90
CA ALA A 48 -6.10 16.81 -19.64
C ALA A 48 -4.64 16.64 -20.09
N VAL A 49 -4.00 15.50 -19.76
CA VAL A 49 -2.56 15.32 -19.94
C VAL A 49 -2.14 14.97 -21.39
N LEU A 50 -2.98 14.25 -22.15
CA LEU A 50 -2.66 13.84 -23.52
C LEU A 50 -2.46 15.01 -24.49
N PRO A 51 -3.35 16.04 -24.53
CA PRO A 51 -3.15 17.21 -25.39
C PRO A 51 -1.91 18.04 -25.04
N GLU A 52 -1.54 18.15 -23.75
CA GLU A 52 -0.33 18.84 -23.32
C GLU A 52 0.94 18.20 -23.88
N ALA A 53 0.92 16.88 -24.01
CA ALA A 53 2.00 16.11 -24.64
C ALA A 53 1.92 16.08 -26.16
N GLY A 54 0.84 16.56 -26.77
CA GLY A 54 0.60 16.54 -28.21
C GLY A 54 0.35 15.15 -28.79
N ILE A 55 -0.17 14.21 -27.97
CA ILE A 55 -0.45 12.84 -28.36
C ILE A 55 -1.93 12.46 -28.10
N THR A 56 -2.33 11.29 -28.58
CA THR A 56 -3.65 10.69 -28.38
C THR A 56 -3.55 9.41 -27.59
N ALA A 57 -4.66 8.88 -27.12
CA ALA A 57 -4.68 7.59 -26.41
C ALA A 57 -4.21 6.40 -27.27
N ALA A 58 -4.28 6.51 -28.59
CA ALA A 58 -3.80 5.48 -29.52
C ALA A 58 -2.25 5.38 -29.57
N ASP A 59 -1.55 6.43 -29.12
CA ASP A 59 -0.09 6.49 -29.11
C ASP A 59 0.52 5.86 -27.84
N LEU A 60 -0.33 5.51 -26.85
CA LEU A 60 0.11 4.92 -25.59
C LEU A 60 0.61 3.49 -25.78
N ALA A 61 1.75 3.17 -25.17
CA ALA A 61 2.32 1.82 -25.15
C ALA A 61 1.70 0.95 -24.05
N PHE A 62 1.39 1.54 -22.90
CA PHE A 62 0.62 0.92 -21.81
C PHE A 62 0.06 1.97 -20.86
N ILE A 63 -0.93 1.54 -20.07
CA ILE A 63 -1.55 2.31 -19.00
C ILE A 63 -1.39 1.53 -17.71
N VAL A 64 -1.01 2.20 -16.62
CA VAL A 64 -0.97 1.63 -15.26
C VAL A 64 -1.99 2.34 -14.39
N HIS A 65 -2.76 1.57 -13.63
CA HIS A 65 -3.75 2.12 -12.74
C HIS A 65 -3.60 1.58 -11.31
N GLY A 66 -3.59 2.50 -10.34
CA GLY A 66 -3.69 2.23 -8.92
C GLY A 66 -4.98 2.80 -8.34
N THR A 67 -5.52 2.18 -7.31
CA THR A 67 -6.79 2.60 -6.73
C THR A 67 -6.91 2.25 -5.27
N THR A 68 -7.51 3.13 -4.49
CA THR A 68 -7.90 2.88 -3.08
C THR A 68 -9.29 2.27 -2.94
N LEU A 69 -9.98 1.98 -4.06
CA LEU A 69 -11.38 1.54 -4.04
C LEU A 69 -11.58 0.25 -3.22
N ALA A 70 -10.69 -0.74 -3.37
CA ALA A 70 -10.77 -1.99 -2.62
C ALA A 70 -10.61 -1.75 -1.10
N THR A 71 -9.62 -0.92 -0.70
CA THR A 71 -9.39 -0.55 0.69
C THR A 71 -10.59 0.19 1.28
N ASN A 72 -11.09 1.21 0.57
CA ASN A 72 -12.23 2.01 1.01
C ASN A 72 -13.51 1.16 1.14
N THR A 73 -13.75 0.25 0.20
CA THR A 73 -14.90 -0.67 0.26
C THR A 73 -14.92 -1.50 1.54
N ILE A 74 -13.75 -1.97 2.01
CA ILE A 74 -13.64 -2.73 3.26
C ILE A 74 -13.87 -1.81 4.47
N ILE A 75 -13.22 -0.65 4.52
CA ILE A 75 -13.29 0.29 5.64
C ILE A 75 -14.71 0.86 5.80
N GLU A 76 -15.35 1.24 4.69
CA GLU A 76 -16.70 1.81 4.68
C GLU A 76 -17.80 0.74 4.78
N ARG A 77 -17.44 -0.54 4.77
CA ARG A 77 -18.39 -1.66 4.83
C ARG A 77 -19.43 -1.64 3.69
N LYS A 78 -19.01 -1.28 2.47
CA LYS A 78 -19.85 -1.13 1.27
C LYS A 78 -19.60 -2.19 0.20
N GLY A 79 -19.10 -3.37 0.56
CA GLY A 79 -18.88 -4.46 -0.38
C GLY A 79 -20.12 -5.30 -0.66
N ALA A 80 -19.94 -6.34 -1.46
CA ALA A 80 -21.01 -7.25 -1.88
C ALA A 80 -21.63 -8.01 -0.69
N HIS A 81 -22.89 -8.39 -0.83
CA HIS A 81 -23.55 -9.26 0.13
C HIS A 81 -22.98 -10.66 0.06
N THR A 82 -22.12 -10.97 1.03
CA THR A 82 -21.19 -12.10 0.98
C THR A 82 -21.54 -13.17 2.00
N ALA A 83 -21.47 -14.46 1.60
CA ALA A 83 -21.53 -15.59 2.50
C ALA A 83 -20.17 -16.30 2.60
N LEU A 84 -19.95 -17.02 3.70
CA LEU A 84 -18.79 -17.86 3.94
C LEU A 84 -19.24 -19.32 4.01
N ILE A 85 -18.62 -20.19 3.21
CA ILE A 85 -18.77 -21.66 3.33
C ILE A 85 -17.50 -22.20 3.98
N ALA A 86 -17.66 -22.86 5.12
CA ALA A 86 -16.56 -23.39 5.91
C ALA A 86 -16.79 -24.83 6.32
N THR A 87 -15.72 -25.55 6.65
CA THR A 87 -15.81 -26.89 7.26
C THR A 87 -16.65 -26.83 8.53
N ASP A 88 -17.53 -27.81 8.72
CA ASP A 88 -18.34 -27.91 9.94
C ASP A 88 -17.46 -27.91 11.20
N GLY A 89 -17.83 -27.04 12.17
CA GLY A 89 -17.05 -26.76 13.37
C GLY A 89 -16.03 -25.62 13.24
N PHE A 90 -15.77 -25.05 12.03
CA PHE A 90 -14.76 -23.99 11.81
C PHE A 90 -15.31 -22.65 11.33
N ARG A 91 -16.62 -22.49 11.17
CA ARG A 91 -17.25 -21.25 10.68
C ARG A 91 -17.00 -20.02 11.55
N ASP A 92 -16.65 -20.20 12.81
CA ASP A 92 -16.41 -19.12 13.77
C ASP A 92 -14.91 -18.77 13.92
N ALA A 93 -14.01 -19.29 13.06
CA ALA A 93 -12.58 -18.93 13.05
C ALA A 93 -12.35 -17.42 12.91
N VAL A 94 -13.16 -16.72 12.08
CA VAL A 94 -13.08 -15.27 11.89
C VAL A 94 -13.63 -14.47 13.08
N GLU A 95 -14.50 -15.06 13.90
CA GLU A 95 -15.01 -14.44 15.13
C GLU A 95 -13.99 -14.56 16.26
N MET A 96 -13.42 -15.74 16.44
CA MET A 96 -12.40 -16.00 17.45
C MET A 96 -11.15 -15.16 17.16
N GLY A 97 -10.72 -15.12 15.90
CA GLY A 97 -9.53 -14.37 15.48
C GLY A 97 -8.29 -14.78 16.26
N TYR A 98 -7.41 -13.81 16.52
CA TYR A 98 -6.32 -13.98 17.48
C TYR A 98 -6.84 -13.80 18.91
N GLU A 99 -6.41 -14.64 19.85
CA GLU A 99 -6.79 -14.54 21.26
C GLU A 99 -6.00 -13.45 22.02
N HIS A 100 -4.95 -12.88 21.40
CA HIS A 100 -4.17 -11.82 22.03
C HIS A 100 -4.93 -10.48 22.04
N ARG A 101 -4.58 -9.64 23.01
CA ARG A 101 -5.09 -8.28 23.14
C ARG A 101 -4.03 -7.31 22.57
N PHE A 102 -4.44 -6.42 21.67
CA PHE A 102 -3.55 -5.37 21.14
C PHE A 102 -3.35 -4.20 22.10
N ASP A 103 -4.22 -4.06 23.11
CA ASP A 103 -4.01 -3.22 24.28
C ASP A 103 -4.33 -4.04 25.55
N GLN A 104 -3.33 -4.27 26.40
CA GLN A 104 -3.47 -5.16 27.55
C GLN A 104 -4.30 -4.56 28.70
N TYR A 105 -4.34 -3.24 28.79
CA TYR A 105 -4.94 -2.52 29.90
C TYR A 105 -6.33 -1.94 29.60
N ASP A 106 -6.71 -1.86 28.33
CA ASP A 106 -8.05 -1.43 27.93
C ASP A 106 -9.02 -2.61 28.02
N ILE A 107 -9.95 -2.55 28.96
CA ILE A 107 -10.98 -3.58 29.16
C ILE A 107 -12.12 -3.50 28.14
N ASN A 108 -12.24 -2.36 27.44
CA ASN A 108 -13.30 -2.10 26.46
C ASN A 108 -12.81 -2.30 25.01
N ILE A 109 -11.78 -3.10 24.81
CA ILE A 109 -11.28 -3.40 23.47
C ILE A 109 -12.40 -4.03 22.63
N GLU A 110 -12.66 -3.41 21.48
CA GLU A 110 -13.49 -3.98 20.43
C GLU A 110 -12.61 -4.36 19.23
N LYS A 111 -12.76 -5.60 18.75
CA LYS A 111 -12.17 -6.05 17.49
C LYS A 111 -13.09 -5.63 16.34
N PRO A 112 -12.54 -5.34 15.14
CA PRO A 112 -13.39 -5.04 14.00
C PRO A 112 -14.32 -6.23 13.70
N ALA A 113 -15.59 -5.92 13.43
CA ALA A 113 -16.57 -6.94 13.09
C ALA A 113 -16.12 -7.69 11.82
N PRO A 114 -16.23 -9.02 11.76
CA PRO A 114 -15.97 -9.77 10.54
C PRO A 114 -16.81 -9.27 9.36
N LEU A 115 -16.26 -9.35 8.14
CA LEU A 115 -16.97 -8.90 6.92
C LEU A 115 -18.22 -9.72 6.63
N VAL A 116 -18.23 -11.00 7.02
CA VAL A 116 -19.37 -11.89 6.85
C VAL A 116 -20.04 -12.11 8.20
N PRO A 117 -21.32 -11.72 8.38
CA PRO A 117 -22.03 -11.91 9.63
C PRO A 117 -22.26 -13.40 9.93
N ARG A 118 -22.39 -13.76 11.20
CA ARG A 118 -22.40 -15.16 11.64
C ARG A 118 -23.50 -16.01 10.99
N TYR A 119 -24.67 -15.44 10.71
CA TYR A 119 -25.80 -16.18 10.10
C TYR A 119 -25.56 -16.51 8.62
N LEU A 120 -24.60 -15.86 7.95
CA LEU A 120 -24.14 -16.17 6.58
C LEU A 120 -22.86 -17.00 6.55
N ARG A 121 -22.39 -17.54 7.68
CA ARG A 121 -21.28 -18.49 7.74
C ARG A 121 -21.85 -19.90 7.77
N LEU A 122 -21.85 -20.52 6.63
CA LEU A 122 -22.58 -21.75 6.32
C LEU A 122 -21.63 -22.96 6.38
N PRO A 123 -21.87 -23.96 7.26
CA PRO A 123 -20.99 -25.12 7.37
C PRO A 123 -21.34 -26.21 6.35
N VAL A 124 -20.30 -26.94 5.90
CA VAL A 124 -20.42 -28.19 5.13
C VAL A 124 -19.59 -29.28 5.79
N ARG A 125 -20.10 -30.49 5.78
CA ARG A 125 -19.39 -31.66 6.34
C ARG A 125 -18.34 -32.18 5.35
N GLU A 126 -17.11 -32.06 5.75
CA GLU A 126 -15.92 -32.57 5.08
C GLU A 126 -14.75 -32.53 6.07
N ARG A 127 -13.63 -33.21 5.79
CA ARG A 127 -12.41 -33.08 6.57
C ARG A 127 -11.18 -33.50 5.77
N CYS A 128 -10.20 -32.59 5.67
CA CYS A 128 -8.82 -32.90 5.31
C CYS A 128 -7.91 -32.75 6.53
N ASN A 129 -6.82 -33.51 6.59
CA ASN A 129 -5.74 -33.29 7.56
C ASN A 129 -4.68 -32.34 7.00
N ALA A 130 -3.71 -31.95 7.83
CA ALA A 130 -2.64 -31.02 7.46
C ALA A 130 -1.70 -31.53 6.35
N THR A 131 -1.70 -32.83 6.05
CA THR A 131 -0.94 -33.43 4.95
C THR A 131 -1.75 -33.58 3.66
N GLY A 132 -3.02 -33.11 3.66
CA GLY A 132 -3.90 -33.16 2.50
C GLY A 132 -4.65 -34.49 2.33
N GLU A 133 -4.57 -35.41 3.29
CA GLU A 133 -5.36 -36.66 3.28
C GLU A 133 -6.82 -36.37 3.60
N ILE A 134 -7.73 -36.94 2.83
CA ILE A 134 -9.17 -36.82 3.05
C ILE A 134 -9.61 -37.80 4.13
N LEU A 135 -9.96 -37.26 5.31
CA LEU A 135 -10.47 -38.04 6.43
C LEU A 135 -11.99 -38.23 6.37
N LEU A 136 -12.71 -37.24 5.84
CA LEU A 136 -14.14 -37.28 5.55
C LEU A 136 -14.38 -36.68 4.17
N PRO A 137 -14.93 -37.47 3.22
CA PRO A 137 -15.32 -36.91 1.91
C PRO A 137 -16.36 -35.79 2.05
N LEU A 138 -16.37 -34.88 1.10
CA LEU A 138 -17.35 -33.79 1.03
C LEU A 138 -18.77 -34.38 0.92
N VAL A 139 -19.67 -33.97 1.81
CA VAL A 139 -21.09 -34.27 1.74
C VAL A 139 -21.76 -33.27 0.78
N GLU A 140 -21.86 -33.63 -0.51
CA GLU A 140 -22.40 -32.76 -1.54
C GLU A 140 -23.85 -32.29 -1.29
N ASP A 141 -24.64 -33.08 -0.60
CA ASP A 141 -26.03 -32.71 -0.25
C ASP A 141 -26.06 -31.51 0.72
N ASP A 142 -25.06 -31.39 1.60
CA ASP A 142 -24.94 -30.18 2.43
C ASP A 142 -24.74 -28.95 1.56
N VAL A 143 -23.92 -29.03 0.52
CA VAL A 143 -23.68 -27.91 -0.41
C VAL A 143 -24.95 -27.55 -1.17
N ARG A 144 -25.68 -28.57 -1.70
CA ARG A 144 -26.96 -28.33 -2.40
C ARG A 144 -28.02 -27.73 -1.49
N ALA A 145 -28.03 -28.07 -0.22
CA ALA A 145 -28.93 -27.51 0.78
C ALA A 145 -28.67 -26.01 1.05
N LEU A 146 -27.49 -25.49 0.74
CA LEU A 146 -27.18 -24.05 0.86
C LEU A 146 -27.79 -23.22 -0.28
N VAL A 147 -28.02 -23.80 -1.46
CA VAL A 147 -28.49 -23.06 -2.65
C VAL A 147 -29.76 -22.25 -2.39
N PRO A 148 -30.84 -22.81 -1.78
CA PRO A 148 -32.03 -22.02 -1.47
C PRO A 148 -31.73 -20.89 -0.46
N ILE A 149 -30.83 -21.09 0.51
CA ILE A 149 -30.44 -20.07 1.48
C ILE A 149 -29.72 -18.91 0.78
N LEU A 150 -28.77 -19.21 -0.11
CA LEU A 150 -28.03 -18.22 -0.87
C LEU A 150 -28.96 -17.36 -1.76
N ARG A 151 -29.97 -18.00 -2.39
CA ARG A 151 -31.00 -17.31 -3.19
C ARG A 151 -31.90 -16.42 -2.33
N GLU A 152 -32.43 -16.95 -1.22
CA GLU A 152 -33.32 -16.21 -0.32
C GLU A 152 -32.64 -14.99 0.28
N GLN A 153 -31.36 -15.14 0.67
CA GLN A 153 -30.55 -14.08 1.22
C GLN A 153 -29.95 -13.17 0.14
N GLN A 154 -30.22 -13.37 -1.14
CA GLN A 154 -29.71 -12.57 -2.26
C GLN A 154 -28.18 -12.41 -2.20
N ILE A 155 -27.47 -13.51 -1.96
CA ILE A 155 -26.01 -13.51 -1.88
C ILE A 155 -25.40 -13.28 -3.26
N GLU A 156 -24.53 -12.28 -3.36
CA GLU A 156 -23.82 -11.90 -4.59
C GLU A 156 -22.48 -12.62 -4.73
N SER A 157 -21.82 -12.89 -3.59
CA SER A 157 -20.50 -13.48 -3.55
C SER A 157 -20.34 -14.49 -2.42
N VAL A 158 -19.51 -15.51 -2.63
CA VAL A 158 -19.23 -16.56 -1.64
C VAL A 158 -17.72 -16.74 -1.50
N ALA A 159 -17.22 -16.72 -0.26
CA ALA A 159 -15.90 -17.25 0.09
C ALA A 159 -16.02 -18.72 0.51
N ILE A 160 -15.26 -19.61 -0.10
CA ILE A 160 -15.17 -21.03 0.28
C ILE A 160 -13.83 -21.23 0.97
N THR A 161 -13.85 -21.60 2.26
CA THR A 161 -12.65 -21.76 3.09
C THR A 161 -12.72 -23.02 3.90
N LEU A 162 -12.23 -24.11 3.33
CA LEU A 162 -12.24 -25.40 4.00
C LEU A 162 -10.92 -25.63 4.74
N ILE A 163 -11.00 -26.41 5.83
CA ILE A 163 -9.82 -26.68 6.64
C ILE A 163 -8.75 -27.42 5.82
N HIS A 164 -7.49 -26.97 5.92
CA HIS A 164 -6.35 -27.50 5.18
C HIS A 164 -6.47 -27.51 3.65
N ALA A 165 -7.33 -26.65 3.07
CA ALA A 165 -7.47 -26.53 1.62
C ALA A 165 -6.18 -26.09 0.91
N TYR A 166 -5.26 -25.44 1.63
CA TYR A 166 -3.91 -25.14 1.13
C TYR A 166 -3.08 -26.39 0.79
N ALA A 167 -3.37 -27.53 1.43
CA ALA A 167 -2.71 -28.82 1.17
C ALA A 167 -3.49 -29.68 0.17
N ASN A 168 -4.82 -29.57 0.12
CA ASN A 168 -5.68 -30.28 -0.82
C ASN A 168 -6.97 -29.49 -1.10
N ASP A 169 -7.07 -28.92 -2.27
CA ASP A 169 -8.14 -28.03 -2.70
C ASP A 169 -9.36 -28.74 -3.33
N LYS A 170 -9.33 -30.06 -3.45
CA LYS A 170 -10.38 -30.84 -4.16
C LYS A 170 -11.79 -30.56 -3.65
N HIS A 171 -11.95 -30.43 -2.33
CA HIS A 171 -13.26 -30.16 -1.75
C HIS A 171 -13.72 -28.72 -2.05
N GLU A 172 -12.86 -27.71 -1.95
CA GLU A 172 -13.22 -26.33 -2.32
C GLU A 172 -13.63 -26.24 -3.79
N ARG A 173 -12.85 -26.84 -4.69
CA ARG A 173 -13.18 -26.88 -6.13
C ARG A 173 -14.52 -27.58 -6.37
N ARG A 174 -14.78 -28.69 -5.67
CA ARG A 174 -16.04 -29.41 -5.82
C ARG A 174 -17.24 -28.61 -5.33
N VAL A 175 -17.11 -27.88 -4.21
CA VAL A 175 -18.15 -26.95 -3.72
C VAL A 175 -18.41 -25.87 -4.78
N ALA A 176 -17.35 -25.28 -5.34
CA ALA A 176 -17.47 -24.25 -6.38
C ALA A 176 -18.18 -24.78 -7.64
N GLU A 177 -17.83 -25.98 -8.12
CA GLU A 177 -18.49 -26.60 -9.27
C GLU A 177 -20.00 -26.77 -9.06
N ILE A 178 -20.40 -27.25 -7.87
CA ILE A 178 -21.83 -27.45 -7.54
C ILE A 178 -22.55 -26.09 -7.51
N LEU A 179 -21.97 -25.09 -6.83
CA LEU A 179 -22.59 -23.79 -6.72
C LEU A 179 -22.65 -23.07 -8.07
N GLN A 180 -21.60 -23.13 -8.88
CA GLN A 180 -21.58 -22.49 -10.20
C GLN A 180 -22.60 -23.11 -11.16
N ALA A 181 -22.88 -24.41 -11.05
CA ALA A 181 -23.89 -25.08 -11.84
C ALA A 181 -25.33 -24.65 -11.45
N GLU A 182 -25.56 -24.42 -10.14
CA GLU A 182 -26.88 -24.06 -9.59
C GLU A 182 -27.14 -22.54 -9.60
N LEU A 183 -26.07 -21.74 -9.46
CA LEU A 183 -26.09 -20.26 -9.33
C LEU A 183 -25.02 -19.66 -10.26
N PRO A 184 -25.22 -19.62 -11.58
CA PRO A 184 -24.19 -19.14 -12.54
C PRO A 184 -23.74 -17.70 -12.33
N GLU A 185 -24.57 -16.85 -11.74
CA GLU A 185 -24.28 -15.43 -11.47
C GLU A 185 -23.47 -15.21 -10.19
N LEU A 186 -23.28 -16.27 -9.38
CA LEU A 186 -22.61 -16.16 -8.09
C LEU A 186 -21.10 -15.99 -8.28
N TRP A 187 -20.54 -14.94 -7.67
CA TRP A 187 -19.11 -14.79 -7.57
C TRP A 187 -18.54 -15.75 -6.52
N ILE A 188 -17.49 -16.48 -6.87
CA ILE A 188 -16.89 -17.51 -6.00
C ILE A 188 -15.41 -17.25 -5.81
N THR A 189 -15.00 -17.16 -4.55
CA THR A 189 -13.59 -17.07 -4.13
C THR A 189 -13.20 -18.34 -3.39
N LEU A 190 -12.14 -19.02 -3.85
CA LEU A 190 -11.53 -20.17 -3.15
C LEU A 190 -10.36 -19.71 -2.30
N SER A 191 -10.31 -20.14 -1.04
CA SER A 191 -9.19 -19.81 -0.15
C SER A 191 -7.89 -20.41 -0.64
N SER A 192 -7.94 -21.57 -1.28
CA SER A 192 -6.80 -22.27 -1.89
C SER A 192 -6.20 -21.54 -3.09
N GLU A 193 -6.90 -20.57 -3.69
CA GLU A 193 -6.40 -19.75 -4.79
C GLU A 193 -5.92 -18.38 -4.32
N VAL A 194 -6.68 -17.72 -3.43
CA VAL A 194 -6.37 -16.36 -2.96
C VAL A 194 -5.24 -16.37 -1.93
N CYS A 195 -5.26 -17.34 -1.01
CA CYS A 195 -4.32 -17.42 0.11
C CYS A 195 -4.03 -18.90 0.47
N PRO A 196 -3.24 -19.64 -0.34
CA PRO A 196 -2.94 -21.06 -0.08
C PRO A 196 -1.92 -21.22 1.05
N GLU A 197 -2.24 -20.66 2.19
CA GLU A 197 -1.37 -20.62 3.36
C GLU A 197 -1.98 -21.32 4.57
N ILE A 198 -1.09 -21.82 5.43
CA ILE A 198 -1.45 -22.36 6.74
C ILE A 198 -2.06 -21.25 7.61
N ARG A 199 -2.85 -21.61 8.60
CA ARG A 199 -3.61 -20.79 9.54
C ARG A 199 -4.95 -20.32 8.95
N GLU A 200 -5.99 -20.91 9.48
CA GLU A 200 -7.37 -20.76 8.99
C GLU A 200 -7.94 -19.35 9.17
N TYR A 201 -7.54 -18.62 10.22
CA TYR A 201 -8.08 -17.28 10.46
C TYR A 201 -7.68 -16.31 9.35
N GLU A 202 -6.37 -16.16 9.11
CA GLU A 202 -5.86 -15.21 8.11
C GLU A 202 -6.28 -15.63 6.70
N ARG A 203 -6.26 -16.96 6.40
CA ARG A 203 -6.72 -17.47 5.11
C ARG A 203 -8.21 -17.17 4.88
N THR A 204 -9.04 -17.40 5.90
CA THR A 204 -10.48 -17.12 5.80
C THR A 204 -10.77 -15.63 5.72
N SER A 205 -10.08 -14.80 6.52
CA SER A 205 -10.21 -13.35 6.47
C SER A 205 -9.86 -12.81 5.07
N THR A 206 -8.76 -13.29 4.48
CA THR A 206 -8.31 -12.89 3.13
C THR A 206 -9.31 -13.32 2.05
N ALA A 207 -9.81 -14.56 2.11
CA ALA A 207 -10.81 -15.05 1.17
C ALA A 207 -12.14 -14.29 1.28
N CYS A 208 -12.60 -14.01 2.50
CA CYS A 208 -13.80 -13.20 2.73
C CYS A 208 -13.61 -11.77 2.21
N ALA A 209 -12.46 -11.16 2.44
CA ALA A 209 -12.17 -9.82 1.95
C ALA A 209 -12.13 -9.78 0.41
N ASN A 210 -11.52 -10.80 -0.24
CA ASN A 210 -11.55 -10.90 -1.71
C ASN A 210 -12.98 -11.03 -2.23
N ALA A 211 -13.76 -11.97 -1.70
CA ALA A 211 -15.15 -12.18 -2.10
C ALA A 211 -16.00 -10.91 -1.90
N TYR A 212 -15.75 -10.19 -0.81
CA TYR A 212 -16.47 -8.96 -0.44
C TYR A 212 -16.25 -7.81 -1.42
N VAL A 213 -15.03 -7.66 -1.97
CA VAL A 213 -14.71 -6.55 -2.89
C VAL A 213 -14.80 -6.94 -4.37
N GLN A 214 -14.82 -8.25 -4.69
CA GLN A 214 -14.67 -8.74 -6.05
C GLN A 214 -15.74 -8.27 -7.04
N PRO A 215 -17.07 -8.33 -6.75
CA PRO A 215 -18.09 -7.90 -7.71
C PRO A 215 -17.95 -6.41 -8.08
N LEU A 216 -17.74 -5.55 -7.09
CA LEU A 216 -17.56 -4.12 -7.28
C LEU A 216 -16.31 -3.81 -8.10
N MET A 217 -15.17 -4.41 -7.72
CA MET A 217 -13.90 -4.19 -8.41
C MET A 217 -13.93 -4.73 -9.83
N ALA A 218 -14.55 -5.89 -10.07
CA ALA A 218 -14.65 -6.47 -11.40
C ALA A 218 -15.50 -5.59 -12.34
N SER A 219 -16.59 -5.00 -11.85
CA SER A 219 -17.40 -4.04 -12.60
C SER A 219 -16.63 -2.77 -12.89
N TYR A 220 -16.04 -2.16 -11.87
CA TYR A 220 -15.23 -0.95 -12.00
C TYR A 220 -14.12 -1.09 -13.05
N LEU A 221 -13.34 -2.17 -12.98
CA LEU A 221 -12.23 -2.40 -13.91
C LEU A 221 -12.71 -2.67 -15.34
N ALA A 222 -13.87 -3.32 -15.51
CA ALA A 222 -14.47 -3.52 -16.83
C ALA A 222 -14.93 -2.19 -17.45
N ASP A 223 -15.58 -1.33 -16.65
CA ASP A 223 -16.06 -0.01 -17.09
C ASP A 223 -14.87 0.91 -17.44
N LEU A 224 -13.83 0.92 -16.64
CA LEU A 224 -12.63 1.69 -16.90
C LEU A 224 -11.94 1.27 -18.20
N ASP A 225 -11.72 -0.04 -18.41
CA ASP A 225 -11.12 -0.55 -19.65
C ASP A 225 -11.97 -0.18 -20.86
N ALA A 226 -13.29 -0.34 -20.79
CA ALA A 226 -14.21 0.03 -21.87
C ALA A 226 -14.13 1.53 -22.21
N ARG A 227 -14.08 2.42 -21.21
CA ARG A 227 -13.94 3.88 -21.42
C ARG A 227 -12.59 4.24 -22.05
N LEU A 228 -11.49 3.64 -21.59
CA LEU A 228 -10.17 3.87 -22.19
C LEU A 228 -10.13 3.39 -23.65
N ARG A 229 -10.76 2.24 -23.97
CA ARG A 229 -10.90 1.76 -25.35
C ARG A 229 -11.73 2.73 -26.19
N ALA A 230 -12.82 3.31 -25.64
CA ALA A 230 -13.64 4.30 -26.33
C ALA A 230 -12.88 5.61 -26.63
N GLU A 231 -11.91 6.00 -25.78
CA GLU A 231 -10.99 7.12 -26.05
C GLU A 231 -9.92 6.80 -27.09
N GLY A 232 -9.83 5.54 -27.55
CA GLY A 232 -8.90 5.10 -28.59
C GLY A 232 -7.67 4.35 -28.08
N ALA A 233 -7.54 4.09 -26.78
CA ALA A 233 -6.43 3.31 -26.23
C ALA A 233 -6.50 1.85 -26.75
N GLN A 234 -5.39 1.35 -27.32
CA GLN A 234 -5.29 -0.02 -27.80
C GLN A 234 -4.25 -0.83 -27.01
N CYS A 235 -3.52 -0.16 -26.15
CA CYS A 235 -2.46 -0.74 -25.33
C CYS A 235 -3.02 -1.53 -24.13
N PRO A 236 -2.20 -2.38 -23.48
CA PRO A 236 -2.60 -3.06 -22.24
C PRO A 236 -2.84 -2.07 -21.08
N LEU A 237 -3.85 -2.39 -20.26
CA LEU A 237 -4.09 -1.78 -18.97
C LEU A 237 -3.55 -2.71 -17.89
N PHE A 238 -2.67 -2.19 -17.02
CA PHE A 238 -2.13 -2.88 -15.87
C PHE A 238 -2.67 -2.29 -14.58
N MET A 239 -2.77 -3.15 -13.57
CA MET A 239 -3.11 -2.75 -12.22
C MET A 239 -1.88 -2.83 -11.32
N MET A 240 -1.66 -1.79 -10.53
CA MET A 240 -0.64 -1.78 -9.48
C MET A 240 -1.08 -2.68 -8.32
N THR A 241 -0.21 -3.57 -7.87
CA THR A 241 -0.47 -4.44 -6.71
C THR A 241 0.17 -3.90 -5.43
N SER A 242 -0.33 -4.35 -4.29
CA SER A 242 0.23 -4.08 -2.95
C SER A 242 1.72 -4.44 -2.82
N GLY A 243 2.17 -5.47 -3.56
CA GLY A 243 3.55 -5.95 -3.55
C GLY A 243 4.52 -5.11 -4.38
N GLY A 244 4.03 -4.08 -5.08
CA GLY A 244 4.87 -3.21 -5.89
C GLY A 244 5.08 -3.68 -7.34
N GLY A 245 4.35 -4.69 -7.79
CA GLY A 245 4.39 -5.16 -9.18
C GLY A 245 3.12 -4.83 -9.95
N LEU A 246 3.19 -4.94 -11.27
CA LEU A 246 2.07 -4.75 -12.16
C LEU A 246 1.45 -6.10 -12.54
N THR A 247 0.11 -6.16 -12.50
CA THR A 247 -0.64 -7.34 -12.95
C THR A 247 -1.68 -6.97 -14.00
N THR A 248 -2.21 -7.96 -14.71
CA THR A 248 -3.25 -7.74 -15.73
C THR A 248 -4.60 -7.43 -15.11
N VAL A 249 -5.48 -6.74 -15.84
CA VAL A 249 -6.87 -6.48 -15.41
C VAL A 249 -7.61 -7.77 -15.12
N GLU A 250 -7.39 -8.84 -15.90
CA GLU A 250 -8.05 -10.13 -15.69
C GLU A 250 -7.68 -10.73 -14.33
N THR A 251 -6.39 -10.76 -13.98
CA THR A 251 -5.92 -11.23 -12.68
C THR A 251 -6.45 -10.35 -11.55
N ALA A 252 -6.44 -9.03 -11.75
CA ALA A 252 -6.95 -8.06 -10.78
C ALA A 252 -8.46 -8.22 -10.51
N ARG A 253 -9.25 -8.52 -11.52
CA ARG A 253 -10.69 -8.82 -11.38
C ARG A 253 -10.96 -10.11 -10.61
N ARG A 254 -10.05 -11.09 -10.70
CA ARG A 254 -10.14 -12.35 -9.97
C ARG A 254 -9.67 -12.23 -8.52
N HIS A 255 -8.60 -11.47 -8.29
CA HIS A 255 -7.97 -11.28 -6.98
C HIS A 255 -7.81 -9.81 -6.62
N PRO A 256 -8.91 -9.03 -6.54
CA PRO A 256 -8.84 -7.59 -6.27
C PRO A 256 -8.27 -7.26 -4.90
N ILE A 257 -8.25 -8.19 -3.96
CA ILE A 257 -7.62 -7.99 -2.64
C ILE A 257 -6.12 -7.67 -2.77
N ARG A 258 -5.45 -8.06 -3.84
CA ARG A 258 -4.04 -7.73 -4.13
C ARG A 258 -3.83 -6.28 -4.54
N LEU A 259 -4.90 -5.50 -4.75
CA LEU A 259 -4.84 -4.07 -5.10
C LEU A 259 -4.92 -3.16 -3.87
N VAL A 260 -5.16 -3.72 -2.68
CA VAL A 260 -5.18 -2.96 -1.42
C VAL A 260 -3.83 -2.29 -1.20
N GLU A 261 -3.82 -0.98 -0.87
CA GLU A 261 -2.59 -0.18 -0.69
C GLU A 261 -1.69 -0.06 -1.94
N SER A 262 -2.25 -0.12 -3.14
CA SER A 262 -1.48 -0.03 -4.40
C SER A 262 -0.84 1.35 -4.62
N GLY A 263 -1.51 2.45 -4.25
CA GLY A 263 -0.96 3.82 -4.37
C GLY A 263 0.36 3.99 -3.63
N PRO A 264 0.41 3.72 -2.31
CA PRO A 264 1.64 3.80 -1.53
C PRO A 264 2.77 2.90 -2.01
N ALA A 265 2.45 1.74 -2.59
CA ALA A 265 3.44 0.87 -3.19
C ALA A 265 4.18 1.58 -4.35
N GLY A 266 3.46 2.36 -5.18
CA GLY A 266 4.09 3.19 -6.22
C GLY A 266 5.07 4.20 -5.66
N GLY A 267 4.70 4.87 -4.57
CA GLY A 267 5.59 5.81 -3.89
C GLY A 267 6.90 5.17 -3.41
N ALA A 268 6.81 3.97 -2.82
CA ALA A 268 7.99 3.24 -2.38
C ALA A 268 8.87 2.79 -3.56
N ILE A 269 8.28 2.38 -4.68
CA ILE A 269 9.01 2.07 -5.93
C ILE A 269 9.72 3.30 -6.47
N LEU A 270 9.06 4.47 -6.50
CA LEU A 270 9.70 5.73 -6.89
C LEU A 270 10.92 6.02 -6.03
N ALA A 271 10.77 5.94 -4.70
CA ALA A 271 11.87 6.21 -3.77
C ALA A 271 13.03 5.21 -3.95
N GLY A 272 12.75 3.93 -4.19
CA GLY A 272 13.77 2.93 -4.52
C GLY A 272 14.52 3.26 -5.80
N ARG A 273 13.82 3.69 -6.84
CA ARG A 273 14.42 4.13 -8.11
C ARG A 273 15.32 5.35 -7.92
N ILE A 274 14.84 6.38 -7.21
CA ILE A 274 15.62 7.58 -6.89
C ILE A 274 16.87 7.21 -6.09
N ALA A 275 16.77 6.29 -5.13
CA ALA A 275 17.90 5.81 -4.38
C ALA A 275 18.98 5.22 -5.31
N LEU A 276 18.61 4.38 -6.28
CA LEU A 276 19.53 3.82 -7.26
C LEU A 276 20.14 4.88 -8.18
N GLU A 277 19.34 5.85 -8.67
CA GLU A 277 19.79 6.97 -9.51
C GLU A 277 20.83 7.84 -8.79
N CYS A 278 20.60 8.10 -7.49
CA CYS A 278 21.49 8.89 -6.64
C CYS A 278 22.63 8.10 -6.00
N GLY A 279 22.70 6.77 -6.20
CA GLY A 279 23.71 5.92 -5.57
C GLY A 279 23.60 5.84 -4.05
N LEU A 280 22.37 5.82 -3.52
CA LEU A 280 22.06 5.76 -2.09
C LEU A 280 21.64 4.34 -1.71
N ASP A 281 22.36 3.74 -0.77
CA ASP A 281 22.06 2.37 -0.32
C ASP A 281 20.92 2.32 0.70
N LYS A 282 20.74 3.37 1.50
CA LYS A 282 19.75 3.41 2.59
C LYS A 282 18.93 4.69 2.54
N VAL A 283 17.63 4.55 2.30
CA VAL A 283 16.70 5.69 2.28
C VAL A 283 15.47 5.40 3.12
N LEU A 284 14.78 6.46 3.50
CA LEU A 284 13.45 6.43 4.10
C LEU A 284 12.51 7.14 3.13
N SER A 285 11.49 6.45 2.61
CA SER A 285 10.44 7.13 1.86
C SER A 285 9.41 7.71 2.81
N TYR A 286 8.97 8.92 2.49
CA TYR A 286 7.94 9.64 3.23
C TYR A 286 6.92 10.19 2.25
N ASP A 287 5.73 9.58 2.26
CA ASP A 287 4.58 10.00 1.45
C ASP A 287 3.51 10.58 2.38
N MET A 288 3.13 11.83 2.19
CA MET A 288 2.06 12.47 2.94
C MET A 288 1.10 13.17 1.99
N GLY A 289 -0.13 12.69 2.00
CA GLY A 289 -1.25 13.27 1.27
C GLY A 289 -2.15 14.14 2.16
N GLY A 290 -3.41 14.26 1.77
CA GLY A 290 -4.41 15.00 2.54
C GLY A 290 -4.93 14.27 3.78
N THR A 291 -4.90 12.94 3.81
CA THR A 291 -5.57 12.13 4.85
C THR A 291 -4.58 11.35 5.70
N THR A 292 -3.58 10.73 5.08
CA THR A 292 -2.61 9.84 5.75
C THR A 292 -1.19 10.15 5.33
N ALA A 293 -0.24 9.74 6.18
CA ALA A 293 1.17 9.68 5.84
C ALA A 293 1.65 8.22 5.89
N LYS A 294 2.60 7.88 5.01
CA LYS A 294 3.17 6.55 4.90
C LYS A 294 4.68 6.61 4.84
N ILE A 295 5.31 5.70 5.57
CA ILE A 295 6.77 5.65 5.70
C ILE A 295 7.23 4.22 5.39
N CYS A 296 8.24 4.09 4.50
CA CYS A 296 8.82 2.81 4.12
C CYS A 296 10.34 2.87 4.22
N LEU A 297 10.93 1.80 4.76
CA LEU A 297 12.37 1.58 4.78
C LEU A 297 12.81 0.92 3.47
N ILE A 298 13.83 1.48 2.83
CA ILE A 298 14.34 1.01 1.55
C ILE A 298 15.84 0.83 1.67
N ASP A 299 16.31 -0.38 1.40
CA ASP A 299 17.72 -0.73 1.38
C ASP A 299 18.11 -1.22 -0.03
N GLU A 300 19.23 -0.76 -0.57
CA GLU A 300 19.75 -1.13 -1.90
C GLU A 300 18.71 -0.92 -3.04
N GLY A 301 17.91 0.13 -2.91
CA GLY A 301 16.84 0.47 -3.85
C GLY A 301 15.62 -0.45 -3.78
N ARG A 302 15.53 -1.35 -2.81
CA ARG A 302 14.43 -2.30 -2.64
C ARG A 302 13.61 -1.97 -1.40
N PRO A 303 12.31 -1.66 -1.55
CA PRO A 303 11.39 -1.56 -0.42
C PRO A 303 11.29 -2.88 0.33
N GLN A 304 11.14 -2.81 1.65
CA GLN A 304 10.83 -4.00 2.43
C GLN A 304 9.46 -4.56 2.06
N THR A 305 9.33 -5.87 2.08
CA THR A 305 8.06 -6.56 1.79
C THR A 305 7.61 -7.40 2.96
N SER A 306 6.30 -7.50 3.14
CA SER A 306 5.63 -8.37 4.09
C SER A 306 4.56 -9.19 3.36
N ARG A 307 4.13 -10.29 3.96
CA ARG A 307 2.95 -11.04 3.49
C ARG A 307 1.74 -10.86 4.40
N THR A 308 1.85 -10.01 5.40
CA THR A 308 0.77 -9.74 6.35
C THR A 308 0.46 -8.26 6.35
N PHE A 309 -0.78 -7.95 6.11
CA PHE A 309 -1.33 -6.61 6.16
C PHE A 309 -2.57 -6.61 7.05
N GLU A 310 -2.88 -5.49 7.67
CA GLU A 310 -4.12 -5.29 8.41
C GLU A 310 -4.86 -4.10 7.85
N VAL A 311 -6.05 -4.35 7.33
CA VAL A 311 -6.97 -3.30 6.90
C VAL A 311 -7.95 -2.96 8.01
N ASP A 312 -8.48 -1.72 8.01
CA ASP A 312 -9.51 -1.28 8.97
C ASP A 312 -9.04 -1.33 10.43
N ARG A 313 -7.86 -0.75 10.72
CA ARG A 313 -7.35 -0.59 12.08
C ARG A 313 -8.17 0.46 12.85
N GLN A 314 -9.20 0.02 13.52
CA GLN A 314 -10.17 0.91 14.19
C GLN A 314 -9.65 1.49 15.50
N TYR A 315 -8.74 0.81 16.21
CA TYR A 315 -8.24 1.26 17.50
C TYR A 315 -6.92 2.02 17.35
N ARG A 316 -7.00 3.34 17.14
CA ARG A 316 -5.83 4.25 17.08
C ARG A 316 -4.72 3.82 16.12
N PHE A 317 -5.06 3.17 15.03
CA PHE A 317 -4.11 2.55 14.07
C PHE A 317 -3.14 1.53 14.70
N THR A 318 -3.48 1.01 15.88
CA THR A 318 -2.65 0.05 16.60
C THR A 318 -2.61 -1.28 15.84
N LYS A 319 -1.41 -1.85 15.70
CA LYS A 319 -1.20 -3.17 15.09
C LYS A 319 -1.97 -4.24 15.89
N GLY A 320 -2.67 -5.11 15.20
CA GLY A 320 -3.54 -6.13 15.79
C GLY A 320 -5.01 -5.71 15.93
N SER A 321 -5.35 -4.43 15.66
CA SER A 321 -6.71 -3.91 15.77
C SER A 321 -7.50 -3.98 14.45
N GLY A 322 -6.89 -4.41 13.36
CA GLY A 322 -7.51 -4.51 12.04
C GLY A 322 -7.88 -5.94 11.64
N LEU A 323 -8.44 -6.06 10.44
CA LEU A 323 -8.70 -7.35 9.78
C LEU A 323 -7.42 -7.84 9.11
N PRO A 324 -6.88 -9.02 9.48
CA PRO A 324 -5.65 -9.52 8.87
C PRO A 324 -5.90 -10.00 7.44
N LEU A 325 -4.99 -9.62 6.56
CA LEU A 325 -4.91 -10.08 5.17
C LEU A 325 -3.55 -10.73 4.92
N ARG A 326 -3.55 -11.85 4.24
CA ARG A 326 -2.34 -12.57 3.78
C ARG A 326 -2.19 -12.32 2.28
N ILE A 327 -1.48 -11.26 1.95
CA ILE A 327 -1.15 -10.85 0.58
C ILE A 327 0.27 -10.29 0.56
N PRO A 328 1.02 -10.42 -0.53
CA PRO A 328 2.27 -9.70 -0.68
C PRO A 328 2.02 -8.19 -0.65
N VAL A 329 2.70 -7.48 0.26
CA VAL A 329 2.61 -6.02 0.39
C VAL A 329 3.99 -5.43 0.57
N ILE A 330 4.20 -4.20 0.12
CA ILE A 330 5.32 -3.39 0.57
C ILE A 330 5.07 -3.02 2.03
N GLU A 331 6.04 -3.29 2.90
CA GLU A 331 5.91 -3.02 4.32
C GLU A 331 6.08 -1.54 4.62
N MET A 332 5.02 -0.94 5.13
CA MET A 332 4.95 0.48 5.46
C MET A 332 4.27 0.68 6.80
N VAL A 333 4.65 1.73 7.50
CA VAL A 333 3.84 2.25 8.60
C VAL A 333 2.91 3.34 8.08
N GLU A 334 1.62 3.16 8.32
CA GLU A 334 0.60 4.16 8.03
C GLU A 334 0.28 4.96 9.28
N ILE A 335 0.15 6.27 9.10
CA ILE A 335 -0.11 7.24 10.16
C ILE A 335 -1.36 8.01 9.75
N GLY A 336 -2.37 8.03 10.62
CA GLY A 336 -3.60 8.80 10.43
C GLY A 336 -3.37 10.31 10.59
N ALA A 337 -2.38 10.84 9.87
CA ALA A 337 -2.05 12.24 9.84
C ALA A 337 -1.73 12.66 8.40
N GLY A 338 -2.40 13.71 7.94
CA GLY A 338 -2.23 14.30 6.61
C GLY A 338 -2.57 15.79 6.66
N GLY A 339 -2.52 16.46 5.51
CA GLY A 339 -2.83 17.89 5.42
C GLY A 339 -4.24 18.25 5.92
N GLY A 340 -5.23 17.39 5.72
CA GLY A 340 -6.60 17.58 6.20
C GLY A 340 -6.86 17.11 7.63
N SER A 341 -5.85 16.59 8.35
CA SER A 341 -6.03 16.14 9.73
C SER A 341 -6.46 17.27 10.65
N ILE A 342 -7.54 17.03 11.39
CA ILE A 342 -8.15 18.03 12.29
C ILE A 342 -7.32 18.15 13.55
N ALA A 343 -6.99 19.39 13.90
CA ALA A 343 -6.28 19.76 15.12
C ALA A 343 -7.26 20.25 16.19
N GLN A 344 -7.13 19.73 17.41
CA GLN A 344 -7.97 20.10 18.55
C GLN A 344 -7.21 20.01 19.85
N VAL A 345 -7.74 20.64 20.90
CA VAL A 345 -7.24 20.51 22.27
C VAL A 345 -8.13 19.53 23.02
N ASP A 346 -7.52 18.49 23.60
CA ASP A 346 -8.21 17.49 24.39
C ASP A 346 -8.60 18.00 25.80
N ASN A 347 -9.33 17.18 26.54
CA ASN A 347 -9.78 17.52 27.90
C ASN A 347 -8.63 17.69 28.92
N LEU A 348 -7.41 17.30 28.56
CA LEU A 348 -6.20 17.46 29.38
C LEU A 348 -5.37 18.68 28.96
N GLY A 349 -5.86 19.48 28.01
CA GLY A 349 -5.15 20.65 27.49
C GLY A 349 -4.00 20.31 26.54
N ARG A 350 -4.00 19.15 25.89
CA ARG A 350 -2.98 18.73 24.94
C ARG A 350 -3.50 18.90 23.51
N ILE A 351 -2.62 19.32 22.61
CA ILE A 351 -2.93 19.37 21.19
C ILE A 351 -2.95 17.94 20.64
N GLN A 352 -4.02 17.61 19.92
CA GLN A 352 -4.16 16.41 19.14
C GLN A 352 -4.33 16.78 17.68
N VAL A 353 -3.64 16.04 16.77
CA VAL A 353 -3.76 16.18 15.31
C VAL A 353 -4.13 14.82 14.74
N GLY A 354 -5.29 14.77 14.09
CA GLY A 354 -5.87 13.50 13.64
C GLY A 354 -6.38 12.61 14.80
N PRO A 355 -6.79 11.35 14.51
CA PRO A 355 -6.85 10.72 13.18
C PRO A 355 -7.99 11.25 12.28
N GLU A 356 -8.92 12.04 12.81
CA GLU A 356 -10.02 12.61 12.03
C GLU A 356 -9.48 13.58 10.97
N SER A 357 -10.02 13.48 9.75
CA SER A 357 -9.67 14.33 8.63
C SER A 357 -10.90 15.10 8.13
N ALA A 358 -10.69 16.34 7.70
CA ALA A 358 -11.71 17.15 7.05
C ALA A 358 -12.02 16.66 5.61
N GLY A 359 -11.21 15.75 5.07
CA GLY A 359 -11.36 15.24 3.71
C GLY A 359 -11.16 16.32 2.64
N SER A 360 -11.77 16.08 1.46
CA SER A 360 -11.87 17.08 0.40
C SER A 360 -13.10 17.97 0.56
N GLU A 361 -14.18 17.43 1.13
CA GLU A 361 -15.44 18.09 1.43
C GLU A 361 -15.87 17.77 2.87
N PRO A 362 -16.11 18.78 3.73
CA PRO A 362 -15.99 20.22 3.45
C PRO A 362 -14.55 20.72 3.35
N GLY A 363 -13.54 19.89 3.65
CA GLY A 363 -12.13 20.21 3.57
C GLY A 363 -11.60 21.12 4.68
N PRO A 364 -10.31 21.50 4.63
CA PRO A 364 -9.70 22.52 5.46
C PRO A 364 -10.47 23.85 5.44
N ALA A 365 -10.42 24.60 6.54
CA ALA A 365 -11.12 25.88 6.64
C ALA A 365 -10.69 26.85 5.53
N CYS A 366 -9.40 26.85 5.18
CA CYS A 366 -8.86 27.71 4.13
C CYS A 366 -9.43 27.45 2.72
N TYR A 367 -10.06 26.29 2.47
CA TYR A 367 -10.69 26.03 1.16
C TYR A 367 -11.96 26.86 0.94
N GLY A 368 -12.56 27.43 2.01
CA GLY A 368 -13.78 28.23 1.89
C GLY A 368 -15.04 27.45 1.48
N GLN A 369 -15.01 26.12 1.58
CA GLN A 369 -16.10 25.21 1.17
C GLN A 369 -16.98 24.75 2.34
N GLY A 370 -16.92 25.47 3.48
CA GLY A 370 -17.72 25.20 4.67
C GLY A 370 -17.01 24.41 5.77
N GLY A 371 -15.75 24.04 5.59
CA GLY A 371 -14.90 23.52 6.67
C GLY A 371 -14.72 24.54 7.77
N THR A 372 -14.82 24.11 9.03
CA THR A 372 -14.71 24.98 10.22
C THR A 372 -13.67 24.50 11.24
N GLY A 373 -13.18 23.28 11.09
CA GLY A 373 -12.12 22.71 11.92
C GLY A 373 -10.75 23.21 11.48
N ALA A 374 -9.86 23.51 12.42
CA ALA A 374 -8.46 23.76 12.12
C ALA A 374 -7.78 22.48 11.63
N THR A 375 -7.01 22.54 10.56
CA THR A 375 -6.29 21.41 10.00
C THR A 375 -4.80 21.70 9.88
N VAL A 376 -3.99 20.67 9.54
CA VAL A 376 -2.57 20.84 9.23
C VAL A 376 -2.38 21.80 8.04
N THR A 377 -3.20 21.70 6.99
CA THR A 377 -3.16 22.63 5.85
C THR A 377 -3.43 24.08 6.29
N ASP A 378 -4.38 24.30 7.22
CA ASP A 378 -4.61 25.64 7.78
C ASP A 378 -3.38 26.16 8.52
N ALA A 379 -2.68 25.30 9.28
CA ALA A 379 -1.44 25.66 9.94
C ALA A 379 -0.33 26.01 8.93
N ASP A 380 -0.16 25.23 7.86
CA ASP A 380 0.85 25.49 6.84
C ASP A 380 0.57 26.78 6.05
N VAL A 381 -0.70 27.10 5.80
CA VAL A 381 -1.09 28.40 5.22
C VAL A 381 -0.75 29.56 6.17
N ALA A 382 -1.11 29.43 7.46
CA ALA A 382 -0.84 30.46 8.47
C ALA A 382 0.66 30.67 8.71
N LEU A 383 1.48 29.62 8.58
CA LEU A 383 2.95 29.68 8.68
C LEU A 383 3.64 30.19 7.39
N GLY A 384 2.89 30.42 6.31
CA GLY A 384 3.43 30.86 5.04
C GLY A 384 4.12 29.79 4.21
N ARG A 385 3.98 28.51 4.55
CA ARG A 385 4.55 27.37 3.81
C ARG A 385 3.84 27.14 2.48
N ILE A 386 2.53 27.39 2.42
CA ILE A 386 1.71 27.25 1.20
C ILE A 386 1.40 28.64 0.63
N SER A 387 1.55 28.80 -0.70
CA SER A 387 1.08 29.98 -1.41
C SER A 387 -0.44 29.89 -1.60
N PRO A 388 -1.23 30.86 -1.11
CA PRO A 388 -2.68 30.85 -1.26
C PRO A 388 -3.16 30.82 -2.72
N ASP A 389 -2.42 31.47 -3.62
CA ASP A 389 -2.78 31.58 -5.05
C ASP A 389 -2.27 30.44 -5.91
N GLY A 390 -1.29 29.66 -5.44
CA GLY A 390 -0.63 28.59 -6.20
C GLY A 390 -1.09 27.19 -5.86
N PHE A 391 -2.03 27.02 -4.93
CA PHE A 391 -2.45 25.70 -4.48
C PHE A 391 -3.19 24.90 -5.58
N ALA A 392 -2.86 23.60 -5.70
CA ALA A 392 -3.39 22.73 -6.75
C ALA A 392 -3.27 23.32 -8.17
N GLY A 393 -2.11 23.92 -8.48
CA GLY A 393 -1.89 24.56 -9.78
C GLY A 393 -2.73 25.82 -10.00
N GLY A 394 -3.20 26.46 -8.92
CA GLY A 394 -4.05 27.65 -8.97
C GLY A 394 -5.54 27.37 -9.15
N SER A 395 -5.95 26.09 -9.13
CA SER A 395 -7.36 25.72 -9.28
C SER A 395 -8.18 25.93 -7.99
N VAL A 396 -7.51 26.01 -6.83
CA VAL A 396 -8.14 26.26 -5.52
C VAL A 396 -7.47 27.47 -4.88
N GLN A 397 -8.27 28.52 -4.65
CA GLN A 397 -7.82 29.72 -3.93
C GLN A 397 -7.99 29.50 -2.43
N LEU A 398 -6.91 29.65 -1.66
CA LEU A 398 -6.96 29.48 -0.22
C LEU A 398 -7.18 30.81 0.49
N SER A 399 -7.91 30.79 1.63
CA SER A 399 -8.10 31.98 2.50
C SER A 399 -7.27 31.85 3.79
N PRO A 400 -6.18 32.65 3.92
CA PRO A 400 -5.42 32.70 5.17
C PRO A 400 -6.24 33.18 6.36
N GLU A 401 -7.27 34.03 6.14
CA GLU A 401 -8.14 34.55 7.19
C GLU A 401 -9.00 33.44 7.81
N LEU A 402 -9.51 32.52 6.99
CA LEU A 402 -10.27 31.38 7.46
C LEU A 402 -9.37 30.40 8.22
N SER A 403 -8.14 30.17 7.73
CA SER A 403 -7.14 29.39 8.47
C SER A 403 -6.88 29.94 9.85
N GLN A 404 -6.59 31.24 9.95
CA GLN A 404 -6.31 31.90 11.22
C GLN A 404 -7.50 31.83 12.16
N ALA A 405 -8.73 32.09 11.67
CA ALA A 405 -9.93 32.04 12.49
C ALA A 405 -10.20 30.62 13.04
N ALA A 406 -9.94 29.57 12.24
CA ALA A 406 -10.09 28.18 12.68
C ALA A 406 -9.04 27.82 13.75
N LEU A 407 -7.78 28.19 13.55
CA LEU A 407 -6.68 27.96 14.51
C LEU A 407 -6.89 28.73 15.81
N ASP A 408 -7.34 29.97 15.74
CA ASP A 408 -7.64 30.78 16.92
C ASP A 408 -8.72 30.14 17.80
N LYS A 409 -9.78 29.66 17.17
CA LYS A 409 -10.89 29.01 17.88
C LYS A 409 -10.51 27.64 18.43
N ALA A 410 -9.80 26.83 17.64
CA ALA A 410 -9.52 25.43 18.00
C ALA A 410 -8.37 25.31 19.00
N ILE A 411 -7.34 26.15 18.93
CA ILE A 411 -6.07 26.01 19.64
C ILE A 411 -5.73 27.28 20.43
N ALA A 412 -5.55 28.44 19.76
CA ALA A 412 -4.97 29.64 20.37
C ALA A 412 -5.73 30.10 21.61
N GLN A 413 -7.06 30.25 21.52
CA GLN A 413 -7.91 30.70 22.64
C GLN A 413 -7.92 29.71 23.81
N LYS A 414 -7.83 28.40 23.52
CA LYS A 414 -7.87 27.35 24.56
C LYS A 414 -6.55 27.25 25.33
N LEU A 415 -5.43 27.51 24.67
CA LEU A 415 -4.09 27.37 25.24
C LEU A 415 -3.44 28.71 25.55
N ASN A 416 -4.13 29.83 25.30
CA ASN A 416 -3.63 31.19 25.46
C ASN A 416 -2.31 31.43 24.69
N LEU A 417 -2.29 30.98 23.42
CA LEU A 417 -1.19 31.19 22.47
C LEU A 417 -1.55 32.30 21.49
N ASP A 418 -0.56 32.92 20.86
CA ASP A 418 -0.80 33.74 19.68
C ASP A 418 -1.05 32.86 18.43
N GLY A 419 -1.58 33.46 17.37
CA GLY A 419 -1.97 32.71 16.18
C GLY A 419 -0.81 31.96 15.50
N PRO A 420 0.36 32.60 15.28
CA PRO A 420 1.53 31.92 14.71
C PRO A 420 2.03 30.75 15.56
N LEU A 421 2.12 30.91 16.86
CA LEU A 421 2.52 29.83 17.77
C LEU A 421 1.50 28.70 17.82
N ALA A 422 0.20 28.99 17.71
CA ALA A 422 -0.84 27.98 17.61
C ALA A 422 -0.69 27.15 16.32
N ALA A 423 -0.44 27.80 15.19
CA ALA A 423 -0.17 27.13 13.91
C ALA A 423 1.10 26.26 13.97
N PHE A 424 2.16 26.82 14.55
CA PHE A 424 3.43 26.11 14.71
C PHE A 424 3.28 24.89 15.63
N ALA A 425 2.54 25.00 16.72
CA ALA A 425 2.29 23.88 17.64
C ALA A 425 1.51 22.73 16.97
N VAL A 426 0.58 23.04 16.07
CA VAL A 426 -0.11 22.02 15.26
C VAL A 426 0.89 21.31 14.32
N SER A 427 1.74 22.06 13.64
CA SER A 427 2.77 21.51 12.76
C SER A 427 3.79 20.65 13.51
N GLU A 428 4.32 21.15 14.64
CA GLU A 428 5.25 20.39 15.49
C GLU A 428 4.64 19.06 15.99
N MET A 429 3.36 19.06 16.33
CA MET A 429 2.67 17.86 16.81
C MET A 429 2.56 16.80 15.70
N VAL A 430 2.19 17.20 14.49
CA VAL A 430 2.08 16.22 13.38
C VAL A 430 3.45 15.69 12.98
N GLU A 431 4.48 16.53 12.95
CA GLU A 431 5.86 16.14 12.64
C GLU A 431 6.44 15.19 13.70
N GLU A 432 6.12 15.42 14.98
CA GLU A 432 6.52 14.50 16.05
C GLU A 432 5.81 13.14 15.98
N ASN A 433 4.51 13.14 15.68
CA ASN A 433 3.75 11.91 15.49
C ASN A 433 4.35 11.05 14.36
N MET A 434 4.70 11.69 13.22
CA MET A 434 5.33 11.01 12.08
C MET A 434 6.75 10.53 12.42
N SER A 435 7.55 11.35 13.09
CA SER A 435 8.91 10.99 13.51
C SER A 435 8.89 9.82 14.49
N ASN A 436 7.96 9.79 15.43
CA ASN A 436 7.80 8.69 16.38
C ASN A 436 7.38 7.39 15.68
N ALA A 437 6.45 7.45 14.74
CA ALA A 437 6.06 6.29 13.95
C ALA A 437 7.24 5.73 13.14
N ALA A 438 8.05 6.61 12.52
CA ALA A 438 9.27 6.21 11.82
C ALA A 438 10.29 5.53 12.77
N ARG A 439 10.52 6.08 13.98
CA ARG A 439 11.41 5.49 14.98
C ARG A 439 10.93 4.09 15.41
N VAL A 440 9.64 3.95 15.72
CA VAL A 440 9.06 2.66 16.13
C VAL A 440 9.22 1.63 15.00
N HIS A 441 8.86 2.00 13.77
CA HIS A 441 9.01 1.12 12.61
C HIS A 441 10.46 0.68 12.39
N ALA A 442 11.41 1.61 12.47
CA ALA A 442 12.84 1.30 12.33
C ALA A 442 13.35 0.36 13.43
N VAL A 443 12.94 0.58 14.69
CA VAL A 443 13.30 -0.29 15.82
C VAL A 443 12.71 -1.69 15.64
N GLU A 444 11.45 -1.82 15.23
CA GLU A 444 10.82 -3.11 14.94
C GLU A 444 11.55 -3.89 13.84
N GLN A 445 12.17 -3.18 12.90
CA GLN A 445 12.95 -3.76 11.79
C GLN A 445 14.45 -3.87 12.07
N GLY A 446 14.91 -3.50 13.27
CA GLY A 446 16.34 -3.51 13.62
C GLY A 446 17.18 -2.54 12.78
N LYS A 447 16.61 -1.42 12.31
CA LYS A 447 17.23 -0.46 11.39
C LYS A 447 17.52 0.87 12.08
N GLU A 448 18.60 1.54 11.64
CA GLU A 448 18.94 2.90 12.07
C GLU A 448 18.41 3.92 11.07
N LEU A 449 17.96 5.08 11.56
CA LEU A 449 17.41 6.17 10.74
C LEU A 449 18.44 7.25 10.38
N ALA A 450 19.31 7.62 11.31
CA ALA A 450 20.21 8.77 11.14
C ALA A 450 21.14 8.67 9.90
N ALA A 451 21.53 7.45 9.51
CA ALA A 451 22.37 7.22 8.34
C ALA A 451 21.60 7.16 7.01
N ARG A 452 20.29 7.40 7.01
CA ARG A 452 19.43 7.34 5.82
C ARG A 452 19.23 8.72 5.22
N THR A 453 18.95 8.75 3.91
CA THR A 453 18.43 9.94 3.25
C THR A 453 16.90 9.87 3.22
N LEU A 454 16.22 10.96 3.60
CA LEU A 454 14.77 11.07 3.48
C LEU A 454 14.38 11.42 2.05
N ILE A 455 13.47 10.67 1.44
CA ILE A 455 12.87 10.99 0.13
C ILE A 455 11.40 11.29 0.38
N ALA A 456 10.99 12.56 0.15
CA ALA A 456 9.66 13.03 0.49
C ALA A 456 8.86 13.39 -0.77
N PHE A 457 7.63 12.89 -0.84
CA PHE A 457 6.69 13.11 -1.93
C PHE A 457 5.24 13.03 -1.40
N GLY A 458 4.26 13.28 -2.27
CA GLY A 458 2.88 13.54 -1.87
C GLY A 458 2.62 15.03 -1.74
N GLY A 459 1.37 15.41 -1.57
CA GLY A 459 0.96 16.81 -1.58
C GLY A 459 1.42 17.63 -0.37
N ALA A 460 1.68 16.98 0.78
CA ALA A 460 2.04 17.66 2.02
C ALA A 460 3.46 17.30 2.52
N ALA A 461 3.99 16.13 2.24
CA ALA A 461 5.28 15.68 2.78
C ALA A 461 6.44 16.66 2.56
N PRO A 462 6.62 17.30 1.37
CA PRO A 462 7.70 18.25 1.16
C PRO A 462 7.73 19.41 2.16
N LEU A 463 6.56 19.84 2.66
CA LEU A 463 6.44 20.95 3.61
C LEU A 463 6.99 20.61 5.00
N HIS A 464 6.94 19.33 5.38
CA HIS A 464 7.32 18.83 6.70
C HIS A 464 8.65 18.06 6.71
N ALA A 465 9.19 17.76 5.51
CA ALA A 465 10.31 16.83 5.36
C ALA A 465 11.60 17.30 6.05
N CYS A 466 11.95 18.58 5.96
CA CYS A 466 13.16 19.10 6.60
C CYS A 466 13.09 18.98 8.12
N ARG A 467 11.98 19.39 8.71
CA ARG A 467 11.80 19.31 10.17
C ARG A 467 11.74 17.87 10.66
N MET A 468 11.10 16.98 9.90
CA MET A 468 11.10 15.55 10.19
C MET A 468 12.51 14.96 10.12
N ALA A 469 13.32 15.31 9.11
CA ALA A 469 14.70 14.87 8.99
C ALA A 469 15.55 15.31 10.20
N GLU A 470 15.43 16.56 10.62
CA GLU A 470 16.11 17.08 11.83
C GLU A 470 15.74 16.26 13.07
N LYS A 471 14.43 15.99 13.31
CA LYS A 471 13.96 15.19 14.43
C LYS A 471 14.47 13.74 14.40
N LEU A 472 14.72 13.20 13.21
CA LEU A 472 15.25 11.84 13.00
C LEU A 472 16.79 11.79 12.96
N GLY A 473 17.47 12.94 13.01
CA GLY A 473 18.92 13.05 12.92
C GLY A 473 19.48 12.74 11.54
N MET A 474 18.67 12.96 10.49
CA MET A 474 19.07 12.81 9.10
C MET A 474 19.59 14.15 8.57
N ASP A 475 20.67 14.12 7.80
CA ASP A 475 21.32 15.32 7.23
C ASP A 475 21.01 15.55 5.75
N ARG A 476 20.17 14.70 5.15
CA ARG A 476 19.78 14.83 3.73
C ARG A 476 18.30 14.54 3.50
N VAL A 477 17.68 15.43 2.72
CA VAL A 477 16.31 15.28 2.19
C VAL A 477 16.35 15.41 0.67
N ILE A 478 15.62 14.54 -0.03
CA ILE A 478 15.39 14.63 -1.48
C ILE A 478 13.91 14.87 -1.71
N ILE A 479 13.61 15.94 -2.43
CA ILE A 479 12.28 16.23 -2.97
C ILE A 479 12.35 16.00 -4.48
N PRO A 480 11.81 14.90 -5.00
CA PRO A 480 11.93 14.60 -6.42
C PRO A 480 11.08 15.53 -7.29
N THR A 481 11.45 15.63 -8.57
CA THR A 481 10.59 16.29 -9.57
C THR A 481 9.27 15.52 -9.65
N GLY A 482 8.14 16.25 -9.68
CA GLY A 482 6.82 15.64 -9.66
C GLY A 482 6.40 15.06 -8.30
N ALA A 483 7.04 15.51 -7.19
CA ALA A 483 6.74 15.02 -5.84
C ALA A 483 5.23 14.99 -5.51
N GLY A 484 4.45 15.96 -6.02
CA GLY A 484 3.00 16.05 -5.79
C GLY A 484 2.17 14.89 -6.38
N VAL A 485 2.74 14.14 -7.33
CA VAL A 485 2.13 12.96 -7.99
C VAL A 485 3.06 11.76 -7.96
N GLY A 486 3.86 11.64 -6.91
CA GLY A 486 4.96 10.68 -6.79
C GLY A 486 4.52 9.22 -6.96
N SER A 487 3.39 8.82 -6.40
CA SER A 487 2.86 7.45 -6.53
C SER A 487 2.57 7.11 -8.00
N ALA A 488 1.92 7.99 -8.74
CA ALA A 488 1.65 7.78 -10.17
C ALA A 488 2.95 7.67 -10.98
N ILE A 489 3.97 8.50 -10.70
CA ILE A 489 5.29 8.39 -11.35
C ILE A 489 5.94 7.04 -11.03
N GLY A 490 5.83 6.58 -9.79
CA GLY A 490 6.37 5.30 -9.35
C GLY A 490 5.75 4.11 -10.08
N PHE A 491 4.48 4.17 -10.43
CA PHE A 491 3.81 3.12 -11.22
C PHE A 491 4.48 2.87 -12.57
N LEU A 492 4.99 3.93 -13.22
CA LEU A 492 5.70 3.82 -14.51
C LEU A 492 7.06 3.11 -14.39
N ALA A 493 7.58 2.98 -13.17
CA ALA A 493 8.83 2.31 -12.87
C ALA A 493 8.65 0.88 -12.36
N ALA A 494 7.42 0.48 -12.03
CA ALA A 494 7.12 -0.83 -11.48
C ALA A 494 7.30 -1.95 -12.53
N PRO A 495 7.87 -3.12 -12.14
CA PRO A 495 7.97 -4.26 -13.03
C PRO A 495 6.60 -4.95 -13.21
N VAL A 496 6.39 -5.58 -14.35
CA VAL A 496 5.32 -6.59 -14.43
C VAL A 496 5.78 -7.79 -13.63
N SER A 497 5.07 -8.11 -12.55
CA SER A 497 5.48 -9.19 -11.64
C SER A 497 4.28 -9.90 -11.02
N TYR A 498 4.52 -11.15 -10.62
CA TYR A 498 3.54 -11.93 -9.87
C TYR A 498 4.20 -12.78 -8.80
N ASP A 499 3.64 -12.70 -7.60
CA ASP A 499 4.08 -13.45 -6.44
C ASP A 499 3.15 -14.62 -6.17
N VAL A 500 3.72 -15.81 -6.04
CA VAL A 500 3.03 -17.03 -5.64
C VAL A 500 3.56 -17.48 -4.29
N VAL A 501 2.64 -17.78 -3.39
CA VAL A 501 2.95 -18.28 -2.04
C VAL A 501 2.30 -19.64 -1.86
N ARG A 502 3.00 -20.58 -1.23
CA ARG A 502 2.50 -21.91 -0.90
C ARG A 502 2.96 -22.34 0.48
N SER A 503 2.06 -22.82 1.31
CA SER A 503 2.43 -23.45 2.57
C SER A 503 2.75 -24.93 2.36
N ARG A 504 3.98 -25.28 2.68
CA ARG A 504 4.45 -26.66 2.78
C ARG A 504 5.38 -26.75 3.99
N TYR A 505 4.89 -27.39 5.03
CA TYR A 505 5.66 -27.63 6.25
C TYR A 505 6.87 -28.53 5.96
N SER A 506 8.05 -28.09 6.37
CA SER A 506 9.30 -28.83 6.24
C SER A 506 10.18 -28.58 7.45
N ARG A 507 10.89 -29.61 7.91
CA ARG A 507 11.96 -29.47 8.91
C ARG A 507 13.31 -29.55 8.21
N LEU A 508 14.26 -28.67 8.53
CA LEU A 508 15.58 -28.73 7.92
C LEU A 508 16.34 -30.01 8.22
N ALA A 509 16.09 -30.63 9.40
CA ALA A 509 16.66 -31.93 9.74
C ALA A 509 16.23 -33.07 8.80
N HIS A 510 15.12 -32.88 8.08
CA HIS A 510 14.54 -33.83 7.12
C HIS A 510 14.25 -33.11 5.81
N PHE A 511 15.27 -32.46 5.25
CA PHE A 511 15.12 -31.68 4.03
C PHE A 511 14.94 -32.57 2.80
N GLU A 512 13.76 -32.51 2.17
CA GLU A 512 13.39 -33.31 1.01
C GLU A 512 13.26 -32.40 -0.24
N PRO A 513 14.28 -32.29 -1.11
CA PRO A 513 14.28 -31.36 -2.22
C PRO A 513 13.32 -31.73 -3.35
N GLU A 514 13.03 -33.02 -3.57
CA GLU A 514 12.22 -33.46 -4.73
C GLU A 514 10.82 -32.84 -4.71
N GLY A 515 10.11 -32.94 -3.59
CA GLY A 515 8.78 -32.37 -3.44
C GLY A 515 8.75 -30.84 -3.46
N LEU A 516 9.83 -30.19 -3.01
CA LEU A 516 9.99 -28.74 -3.06
C LEU A 516 10.26 -28.27 -4.50
N ASN A 517 11.09 -28.97 -5.24
CA ASN A 517 11.36 -28.65 -6.66
C ASN A 517 10.10 -28.74 -7.50
N LYS A 518 9.26 -29.76 -7.29
CA LYS A 518 7.96 -29.88 -7.97
C LYS A 518 7.08 -28.68 -7.65
N MET A 519 6.95 -28.32 -6.35
CA MET A 519 6.16 -27.16 -5.92
C MET A 519 6.69 -25.87 -6.56
N PHE A 520 8.00 -25.62 -6.55
CA PHE A 520 8.57 -24.44 -7.18
C PHE A 520 8.37 -24.39 -8.69
N THR A 521 8.38 -25.55 -9.37
CA THR A 521 8.03 -25.60 -10.80
C THR A 521 6.59 -25.16 -11.03
N GLU A 522 5.64 -25.68 -10.26
CA GLU A 522 4.22 -25.29 -10.35
C GLU A 522 4.01 -23.80 -10.04
N MET A 523 4.70 -23.26 -9.02
CA MET A 523 4.65 -21.83 -8.67
C MET A 523 5.26 -20.96 -9.77
N HIS A 524 6.37 -21.41 -10.38
CA HIS A 524 7.02 -20.71 -11.48
C HIS A 524 6.10 -20.64 -12.70
N ASP A 525 5.53 -21.78 -13.10
CA ASP A 525 4.65 -21.87 -14.27
C ASP A 525 3.42 -20.96 -14.10
N GLU A 526 2.84 -20.91 -12.90
CA GLU A 526 1.73 -20.01 -12.56
C GLU A 526 2.14 -18.54 -12.68
N ALA A 527 3.25 -18.14 -12.04
CA ALA A 527 3.72 -16.77 -12.07
C ALA A 527 4.14 -16.32 -13.46
N GLN A 528 4.90 -17.18 -14.17
CA GLN A 528 5.37 -16.91 -15.53
C GLN A 528 4.20 -16.74 -16.51
N ALA A 529 3.15 -17.55 -16.42
CA ALA A 529 1.98 -17.42 -17.28
C ALA A 529 1.32 -16.05 -17.16
N ILE A 530 1.20 -15.53 -15.92
CA ILE A 530 0.62 -14.22 -15.66
C ILE A 530 1.54 -13.09 -16.14
N VAL A 531 2.84 -13.15 -15.83
CA VAL A 531 3.81 -12.13 -16.23
C VAL A 531 3.98 -12.12 -17.76
N ALA A 532 4.06 -13.28 -18.40
CA ALA A 532 4.18 -13.39 -19.86
C ALA A 532 2.95 -12.85 -20.58
N SER A 533 1.75 -12.96 -20.02
CA SER A 533 0.54 -12.38 -20.60
C SER A 533 0.57 -10.84 -20.59
N GLY A 534 1.19 -10.24 -19.56
CA GLY A 534 1.36 -8.79 -19.44
C GLY A 534 2.59 -8.24 -20.20
N ALA A 535 3.66 -9.00 -20.29
CA ALA A 535 4.93 -8.59 -20.92
C ALA A 535 5.50 -9.69 -21.83
N PRO A 536 4.86 -9.94 -23.00
CA PRO A 536 5.29 -11.00 -23.89
C PRO A 536 6.74 -10.82 -24.39
N GLY A 537 7.57 -11.84 -24.20
CA GLY A 537 8.96 -11.84 -24.68
C GLY A 537 9.94 -11.01 -23.84
N ALA A 538 9.52 -10.44 -22.71
CA ALA A 538 10.42 -9.75 -21.78
C ALA A 538 11.39 -10.75 -21.12
N ALA A 539 12.59 -10.28 -20.79
CA ALA A 539 13.51 -11.01 -19.92
C ALA A 539 12.95 -11.04 -18.50
N LEU A 540 12.96 -12.22 -17.87
CA LEU A 540 12.39 -12.45 -16.56
C LEU A 540 13.48 -12.82 -15.55
N GLU A 541 13.28 -12.42 -14.30
CA GLU A 541 14.03 -12.89 -13.14
C GLU A 541 13.10 -13.61 -12.17
N GLU A 542 13.67 -14.59 -11.48
CA GLU A 542 12.98 -15.35 -10.43
C GLU A 542 13.69 -15.15 -9.10
N ARG A 543 12.90 -14.88 -8.07
CA ARG A 543 13.34 -14.82 -6.69
C ARG A 543 12.54 -15.79 -5.84
N ARG A 544 13.23 -16.51 -4.95
CA ARG A 544 12.60 -17.44 -4.01
C ARG A 544 12.93 -17.06 -2.58
N ILE A 545 11.96 -17.17 -1.69
CA ILE A 545 12.14 -16.97 -0.26
C ILE A 545 11.42 -18.06 0.54
N ALA A 546 11.92 -18.32 1.73
CA ALA A 546 11.29 -19.21 2.71
C ALA A 546 11.00 -18.44 4.00
N TYR A 547 9.86 -18.72 4.63
CA TYR A 547 9.51 -18.22 5.95
C TYR A 547 9.84 -19.28 6.98
N MET A 548 10.88 -19.00 7.77
CA MET A 548 11.53 -19.97 8.63
C MET A 548 11.50 -19.50 10.09
N ARG A 549 11.50 -20.45 11.02
CA ARG A 549 11.59 -20.16 12.45
C ARG A 549 12.21 -21.34 13.21
N TYR A 550 12.67 -21.10 14.43
CA TYR A 550 12.94 -22.21 15.33
C TYR A 550 11.61 -22.88 15.74
N ILE A 551 11.63 -24.22 15.88
CA ILE A 551 10.45 -24.98 16.30
C ILE A 551 9.93 -24.46 17.63
N GLY A 552 8.63 -24.13 17.67
CA GLY A 552 7.93 -23.58 18.85
C GLY A 552 7.96 -22.06 18.97
N GLN A 553 8.64 -21.34 18.07
CA GLN A 553 8.55 -19.87 18.01
C GLN A 553 7.28 -19.43 17.26
N GLY A 554 6.74 -18.28 17.65
CA GLY A 554 5.57 -17.68 16.99
C GLY A 554 5.89 -16.84 15.77
N HIS A 555 7.15 -16.34 15.64
CA HIS A 555 7.58 -15.43 14.61
C HIS A 555 8.45 -16.13 13.56
N GLU A 556 8.17 -15.85 12.28
CA GLU A 556 8.90 -16.36 11.13
C GLU A 556 9.78 -15.24 10.55
N ILE A 557 10.99 -15.56 10.13
CA ILE A 557 11.87 -14.63 9.41
C ILE A 557 12.03 -15.06 7.96
N VAL A 558 12.31 -14.08 7.11
CA VAL A 558 12.50 -14.29 5.67
C VAL A 558 13.92 -14.72 5.38
N VAL A 559 14.07 -15.80 4.59
CA VAL A 559 15.35 -16.34 4.16
C VAL A 559 15.35 -16.53 2.64
N GLU A 560 16.39 -16.06 1.98
CA GLU A 560 16.58 -16.27 0.53
C GLU A 560 16.83 -17.75 0.22
N VAL A 561 16.18 -18.22 -0.86
CA VAL A 561 16.31 -19.59 -1.35
C VAL A 561 16.98 -19.56 -2.73
N PRO A 562 17.95 -20.44 -3.04
CA PRO A 562 18.54 -20.47 -4.36
C PRO A 562 17.51 -20.66 -5.49
N ALA A 563 17.54 -19.76 -6.49
CA ALA A 563 16.64 -19.80 -7.66
C ALA A 563 17.11 -20.84 -8.68
N ARG A 564 17.25 -22.10 -8.27
CA ARG A 564 17.59 -23.27 -9.06
C ARG A 564 16.95 -24.52 -8.48
N ALA A 565 17.10 -25.66 -9.17
CA ALA A 565 16.73 -26.93 -8.56
C ALA A 565 17.53 -27.16 -7.27
N LEU A 566 16.81 -27.43 -6.18
CA LEU A 566 17.38 -27.69 -4.86
C LEU A 566 17.93 -29.12 -4.81
N VAL A 567 19.01 -29.31 -4.05
CA VAL A 567 19.63 -30.59 -3.76
C VAL A 567 19.68 -30.83 -2.24
N GLU A 568 19.98 -32.04 -1.81
CA GLU A 568 20.02 -32.39 -0.38
C GLU A 568 20.95 -31.49 0.45
N ALA A 569 22.09 -31.10 -0.14
CA ALA A 569 23.06 -30.19 0.50
C ALA A 569 22.50 -28.77 0.76
N ASP A 570 21.42 -28.35 0.08
CA ASP A 570 20.82 -27.04 0.30
C ASP A 570 20.14 -26.90 1.66
N GLY A 571 19.83 -28.00 2.36
CA GLY A 571 19.41 -27.94 3.75
C GLY A 571 20.42 -27.24 4.67
N ALA A 572 21.72 -27.48 4.46
CA ALA A 572 22.79 -26.78 5.19
C ALA A 572 22.95 -25.32 4.75
N VAL A 573 22.75 -25.02 3.46
CA VAL A 573 22.78 -23.64 2.94
C VAL A 573 21.65 -22.81 3.55
N LEU A 574 20.42 -23.35 3.58
CA LEU A 574 19.27 -22.69 4.19
C LEU A 574 19.44 -22.51 5.71
N ARG A 575 20.07 -23.49 6.38
CA ARG A 575 20.38 -23.35 7.82
C ARG A 575 21.35 -22.19 8.07
N ALA A 576 22.41 -22.09 7.31
CA ALA A 576 23.40 -21.02 7.45
C ALA A 576 22.78 -19.64 7.15
N ALA A 577 21.97 -19.52 6.08
CA ALA A 577 21.27 -18.30 5.74
C ALA A 577 20.23 -17.90 6.82
N TYR A 578 19.55 -18.87 7.43
CA TYR A 578 18.65 -18.62 8.55
C TYR A 578 19.39 -18.11 9.79
N ASP A 579 20.51 -18.75 10.16
CA ASP A 579 21.29 -18.37 11.33
C ASP A 579 21.85 -16.94 11.17
N GLU A 580 22.37 -16.60 9.99
CA GLU A 580 22.82 -15.24 9.65
C GLU A 580 21.68 -14.20 9.75
N ALA A 581 20.53 -14.49 9.15
CA ALA A 581 19.38 -13.59 9.20
C ALA A 581 18.83 -13.45 10.64
N TYR A 582 18.82 -14.53 11.41
CA TYR A 582 18.37 -14.52 12.78
C TYR A 582 19.32 -13.75 13.70
N GLU A 583 20.65 -13.92 13.52
CA GLU A 583 21.67 -13.16 14.24
C GLU A 583 21.60 -11.66 13.93
N ALA A 584 21.38 -11.31 12.67
CA ALA A 584 21.21 -9.91 12.25
C ALA A 584 20.00 -9.23 12.93
N LEU A 585 18.90 -9.97 13.14
CA LEU A 585 17.69 -9.45 13.78
C LEU A 585 17.77 -9.45 15.32
N PHE A 586 18.32 -10.51 15.92
CA PHE A 586 18.24 -10.76 17.36
C PHE A 586 19.59 -10.72 18.09
N GLY A 587 20.69 -10.47 17.35
CA GLY A 587 22.05 -10.33 17.89
C GLY A 587 22.70 -11.66 18.32
N ARG A 588 22.06 -12.80 18.11
CA ARG A 588 22.60 -14.13 18.41
C ARG A 588 21.80 -15.24 17.74
N GLU A 589 22.43 -16.35 17.42
CA GLU A 589 21.79 -17.61 17.02
C GLU A 589 21.44 -18.49 18.24
N ILE A 590 20.58 -19.51 18.02
CA ILE A 590 20.28 -20.56 19.01
C ILE A 590 20.67 -21.91 18.39
N ALA A 591 21.96 -22.24 18.46
CA ALA A 591 22.58 -23.36 17.75
C ALA A 591 21.95 -24.75 18.03
N SER A 592 21.34 -24.94 19.23
CA SER A 592 20.74 -26.22 19.63
C SER A 592 19.31 -26.44 19.16
N MET A 593 18.66 -25.44 18.57
CA MET A 593 17.26 -25.54 18.16
C MET A 593 17.14 -25.95 16.69
N GLU A 594 16.19 -26.83 16.42
CA GLU A 594 15.78 -27.20 15.07
C GLU A 594 15.01 -26.04 14.40
N VAL A 595 15.18 -25.94 13.08
CA VAL A 595 14.49 -24.95 12.26
C VAL A 595 13.43 -25.64 11.41
N GLU A 596 12.26 -25.00 11.35
CA GLU A 596 11.14 -25.41 10.49
C GLU A 596 10.80 -24.31 9.48
N ILE A 597 10.30 -24.72 8.33
CA ILE A 597 9.85 -23.88 7.24
C ILE A 597 8.35 -24.11 7.09
N LEU A 598 7.57 -23.04 7.12
CA LEU A 598 6.11 -23.12 7.05
C LEU A 598 5.58 -22.76 5.66
N THR A 599 6.22 -21.76 5.03
CA THR A 599 5.72 -21.16 3.80
C THR A 599 6.89 -20.84 2.88
N TRP A 600 6.66 -21.01 1.60
CA TRP A 600 7.56 -20.73 0.51
C TRP A 600 6.93 -19.72 -0.43
N ALA A 601 7.70 -18.77 -0.92
CA ALA A 601 7.24 -17.80 -1.89
C ALA A 601 8.20 -17.73 -3.08
N LEU A 602 7.64 -17.47 -4.25
CA LEU A 602 8.33 -17.28 -5.50
C LEU A 602 7.77 -16.05 -6.20
N SER A 603 8.64 -15.16 -6.63
CA SER A 603 8.29 -14.01 -7.45
C SER A 603 8.92 -14.17 -8.83
N VAL A 604 8.15 -13.94 -9.88
CA VAL A 604 8.66 -13.75 -11.24
C VAL A 604 8.40 -12.32 -11.65
N SER A 605 9.42 -11.62 -12.12
CA SER A 605 9.30 -10.22 -12.54
C SER A 605 10.08 -9.95 -13.84
N THR A 606 9.64 -8.93 -14.57
CA THR A 606 10.40 -8.41 -15.70
C THR A 606 11.66 -7.70 -15.20
N ILE A 607 12.78 -7.91 -15.90
CA ILE A 607 14.03 -7.22 -15.60
C ILE A 607 13.97 -5.81 -16.17
N ALA A 608 13.93 -4.80 -15.32
CA ALA A 608 14.11 -3.41 -15.72
C ALA A 608 15.60 -3.06 -15.76
N PRO A 609 16.09 -2.35 -16.79
CA PRO A 609 17.46 -1.85 -16.76
C PRO A 609 17.63 -0.89 -15.56
N PRO A 610 18.78 -0.96 -14.86
CA PRO A 610 19.04 -0.02 -13.78
C PRO A 610 18.99 1.42 -14.33
N PRO A 611 18.42 2.37 -13.58
CA PRO A 611 18.38 3.75 -14.01
C PRO A 611 19.81 4.29 -14.18
N PRO A 612 20.06 5.16 -15.17
CA PRO A 612 21.37 5.78 -15.33
C PRO A 612 21.71 6.62 -14.10
N ARG A 613 22.88 6.39 -13.52
CA ARG A 613 23.39 7.24 -12.44
C ARG A 613 23.75 8.62 -13.00
N GLN A 614 23.28 9.66 -12.35
CA GLN A 614 23.73 11.01 -12.65
C GLN A 614 25.08 11.25 -11.96
N THR A 615 26.17 11.11 -12.70
CA THR A 615 27.54 11.29 -12.18
C THR A 615 28.10 12.68 -12.43
N ASP A 616 27.64 13.36 -13.46
CA ASP A 616 28.16 14.67 -13.86
C ASP A 616 27.10 15.74 -13.60
N ILE A 617 27.26 16.46 -12.49
CA ILE A 617 26.46 17.65 -12.19
C ILE A 617 27.20 18.85 -12.79
N PRO A 618 26.62 19.56 -13.77
CA PRO A 618 27.26 20.73 -14.35
C PRO A 618 27.41 21.85 -13.33
N GLU A 619 28.47 22.63 -13.46
CA GLU A 619 28.60 23.88 -12.71
C GLU A 619 27.53 24.85 -13.22
N ALA A 620 26.58 25.23 -12.40
CA ALA A 620 25.48 26.08 -12.79
C ALA A 620 25.60 27.47 -12.18
N ALA A 621 24.99 28.45 -12.84
CA ALA A 621 24.85 29.79 -12.29
C ALA A 621 24.01 29.80 -11.00
N ALA A 622 24.16 30.80 -10.16
CA ALA A 622 23.32 30.97 -8.98
C ALA A 622 21.85 31.12 -9.41
N ALA A 623 20.96 30.44 -8.66
CA ALA A 623 19.52 30.57 -8.88
C ALA A 623 19.06 32.00 -8.58
N SER A 624 18.10 32.50 -9.36
CA SER A 624 17.48 33.81 -9.18
C SER A 624 16.11 33.66 -8.55
N ALA A 625 15.87 34.38 -7.44
CA ALA A 625 14.56 34.37 -6.81
C ALA A 625 13.53 35.09 -7.71
N SER A 626 12.34 34.50 -7.83
CA SER A 626 11.20 35.12 -8.52
C SER A 626 10.41 36.10 -7.66
N GLY A 627 10.63 36.07 -6.33
CA GLY A 627 9.97 36.92 -5.34
C GLY A 627 10.42 36.61 -3.93
N GLU A 628 9.70 37.13 -2.95
CA GLU A 628 9.88 36.87 -1.53
C GLU A 628 8.54 36.54 -0.87
N ARG A 629 8.55 35.71 0.16
CA ARG A 629 7.38 35.37 0.93
C ARG A 629 7.70 35.35 2.43
N LYS A 630 6.72 35.74 3.23
CA LYS A 630 6.79 35.65 4.69
C LYS A 630 6.65 34.19 5.12
N LEU A 631 7.67 33.67 5.76
CA LEU A 631 7.76 32.29 6.22
C LEU A 631 8.06 32.25 7.72
N PHE A 632 7.33 31.45 8.49
CA PHE A 632 7.63 31.26 9.91
C PHE A 632 8.87 30.37 10.08
N ASP A 633 9.87 30.90 10.76
CA ASP A 633 11.11 30.20 11.09
C ASP A 633 10.99 29.58 12.49
N ALA A 634 11.17 28.26 12.58
CA ALA A 634 11.00 27.51 13.80
C ALA A 634 12.06 27.84 14.87
N ASP A 635 13.29 28.14 14.45
CA ASP A 635 14.40 28.42 15.37
C ASP A 635 14.31 29.84 15.96
N LEU A 636 13.86 30.78 15.15
CA LEU A 636 13.63 32.14 15.58
C LEU A 636 12.27 32.34 16.26
N THR A 637 11.34 31.39 16.08
CA THR A 637 9.93 31.49 16.52
C THR A 637 9.26 32.77 16.04
N ASP A 638 9.63 33.25 14.84
CA ASP A 638 9.12 34.48 14.23
C ASP A 638 9.15 34.34 12.70
N PHE A 639 8.52 35.28 12.02
CA PHE A 639 8.50 35.32 10.56
C PHE A 639 9.77 35.96 9.98
N VAL A 640 10.30 35.34 8.94
CA VAL A 640 11.36 35.86 8.07
C VAL A 640 10.85 36.09 6.66
N MET A 641 11.52 36.96 5.91
CA MET A 641 11.29 37.07 4.47
C MET A 641 12.20 36.06 3.77
N ALA A 642 11.60 35.02 3.18
CA ALA A 642 12.29 33.97 2.45
C ALA A 642 12.18 34.19 0.94
N PRO A 643 13.28 34.01 0.16
CA PRO A 643 13.20 34.06 -1.28
C PRO A 643 12.38 32.90 -1.85
N VAL A 644 11.64 33.18 -2.93
CA VAL A 644 10.82 32.22 -3.65
C VAL A 644 11.46 31.88 -4.98
N TYR A 645 11.61 30.61 -5.28
CA TYR A 645 12.15 30.12 -6.55
C TYR A 645 11.10 29.29 -7.27
N GLN A 646 10.99 29.42 -8.57
CA GLN A 646 10.17 28.53 -9.38
C GLN A 646 10.98 27.29 -9.71
N ARG A 647 10.40 26.10 -9.47
CA ARG A 647 11.09 24.81 -9.68
C ARG A 647 11.58 24.65 -11.12
N ASP A 648 10.80 25.09 -12.09
CA ASP A 648 11.11 24.99 -13.52
C ASP A 648 12.29 25.87 -13.96
N ASP A 649 12.62 26.90 -13.18
CA ASP A 649 13.78 27.77 -13.42
C ASP A 649 15.08 27.19 -12.82
N LEU A 650 14.99 26.17 -11.99
CA LEU A 650 16.15 25.53 -11.36
C LEU A 650 16.73 24.46 -12.29
N THR A 651 17.95 24.68 -12.76
CA THR A 651 18.69 23.69 -13.56
C THR A 651 19.65 22.87 -12.71
N PRO A 652 20.05 21.66 -13.17
CA PRO A 652 21.02 20.83 -12.45
C PRO A 652 22.29 21.60 -12.08
N GLY A 653 22.76 21.45 -10.84
CA GLY A 653 23.93 22.12 -10.28
C GLY A 653 23.64 23.48 -9.59
N MET A 654 22.45 24.08 -9.77
CA MET A 654 22.10 25.28 -9.03
C MET A 654 21.97 24.99 -7.52
N THR A 655 22.43 25.96 -6.72
CA THR A 655 22.33 25.93 -5.26
C THR A 655 21.56 27.15 -4.75
N VAL A 656 20.77 26.93 -3.71
CA VAL A 656 19.97 27.94 -3.01
C VAL A 656 20.30 27.86 -1.53
N GLN A 657 20.51 29.01 -0.90
CA GLN A 657 20.67 29.10 0.55
C GLN A 657 19.30 29.25 1.19
N GLY A 658 18.94 28.37 2.12
CA GLY A 658 17.70 28.45 2.90
C GLY A 658 17.80 29.34 4.14
N PRO A 659 16.63 29.64 4.77
CA PRO A 659 15.29 29.24 4.38
C PRO A 659 14.83 29.88 3.06
N ALA A 660 14.20 29.04 2.18
CA ALA A 660 13.74 29.48 0.86
C ALA A 660 12.46 28.74 0.47
#